data_576053d477fba53ef135ada50ffc955a
#
_entry.id   576053d477fba53ef135ada50ffc955a
#
_cell.length_a   1.000
_cell.length_b   1.000
_cell.length_c   1.000
_cell.angle_alpha   90.00
_cell.angle_beta   90.00
_cell.angle_gamma   90.00
#
_symmetry.space_group_name_H-M   'P 1'
#
loop_
_entity.id
_entity.type
_entity.pdbx_description
1 polymer ?
#
loop_
_entity_poly.entity_id
_entity_poly.type
_entity_poly.pdbx_seq_one_letter_code
_entity_poly.pdbx_strand_id
1 'polypeptide(L)'
;MKQNSNQTIERWGIRYTGIVQGVGFRPLVSMWAHSLGLTGFVYNDSQGVYVEIQGCTSDLQLFLDAIQDDQPRLCRITSQRVEHLTIQNNEVEFSVKPSPLGEEVSTFISADTAPCDDCLKELERDKRRKEYPFINCTNCGPRYTIIKSLPYDRERTTMDEFPMCEACKAEYEDIEGRRYRAEPNACSLCGPHYTLYKPNRTVVDTVNVWNTTRELINEGSIIAIKGIGGYHLVCDARNDVAVQRLRKRKNRPHKPLAIMVGSLDTAIELVHLSDVELDILTGMERPIVLLERNHDSLVHLSTHVAPDNHMLGVMLPYTPMHEVLLPSDAAWVMTSGNRSGDPVLYDDNQAFEELRAVADYFLVHNRKIYAPLDDSVVTVIHKKPRFIRRSRGYVPEPIHCEISGQTPILAMGSDLKNAFAVNKGSEVLVGPHIGDLQNASTHATLEWTIDRYEKLFSIQPEKIIVDSHPQFFSSHLGERIGKSSQISVTPVQHHHAHIASVMAEHNLEGPVLGIAMDGTGYGPDGSVWGGEFLLCKGNEYQRLAHIHEAPLPGGEKAVSEPWRQALWYIRNYYGNDIPPVYQEWMNRLPKGWEILDKALQSTMPMIQATSCGRLFDAAGSLLGLGMIHTYDAQIAIALESLCGDEKGILLDYNYDGRILDFTPTVQSIMDGVVKGESRAHLAASFHKTVAIALCETAADLMERYNVSDAAISGGVFQNRKLVELIYRAWHVGNLYMNEAVPSNDGGLALGQLWIGNQK
;
A
#
# COMPACT_ATOMS: atom_id res chain seq x y z
N MET A 1 -24.79 -23.50 57.10
CA MET A 1 -25.54 -22.30 56.67
C MET A 1 -25.07 -21.94 55.28
N LYS A 2 -25.81 -22.31 54.22
CA LYS A 2 -25.55 -21.88 52.83
C LYS A 2 -26.03 -20.43 52.73
N GLN A 3 -25.10 -19.52 52.48
CA GLN A 3 -25.48 -18.17 52.05
C GLN A 3 -26.14 -18.29 50.66
N ASN A 4 -27.45 -18.14 50.61
CA ASN A 4 -28.15 -17.80 49.37
C ASN A 4 -27.75 -16.37 48.99
N SER A 5 -26.77 -16.20 48.13
CA SER A 5 -26.62 -14.97 47.37
C SER A 5 -27.85 -14.88 46.46
N ASN A 6 -28.72 -13.89 46.70
CA ASN A 6 -29.74 -13.50 45.72
C ASN A 6 -29.00 -13.14 44.41
N GLN A 7 -28.85 -14.07 43.49
CA GLN A 7 -28.33 -13.80 42.17
C GLN A 7 -29.43 -13.06 41.39
N THR A 8 -29.24 -11.78 41.16
CA THR A 8 -30.16 -10.96 40.37
C THR A 8 -30.04 -11.39 38.93
N ILE A 9 -31.16 -11.81 38.32
CA ILE A 9 -31.21 -12.08 36.87
C ILE A 9 -31.46 -10.75 36.18
N GLU A 10 -30.66 -10.48 35.17
CA GLU A 10 -30.78 -9.30 34.31
C GLU A 10 -30.78 -9.70 32.86
N ARG A 11 -31.23 -8.79 31.99
CA ARG A 11 -31.11 -8.89 30.50
C ARG A 11 -30.43 -7.66 29.97
N TRP A 12 -29.34 -7.89 29.23
CA TRP A 12 -28.56 -6.83 28.60
C TRP A 12 -28.64 -6.91 27.06
N GLY A 13 -28.86 -5.75 26.43
CA GLY A 13 -28.62 -5.54 25.02
C GLY A 13 -27.25 -4.93 24.83
N ILE A 14 -26.42 -5.52 23.99
CA ILE A 14 -25.04 -5.11 23.80
C ILE A 14 -24.81 -4.85 22.31
N ARG A 15 -24.31 -3.66 21.98
CA ARG A 15 -23.92 -3.29 20.62
C ARG A 15 -22.41 -3.19 20.52
N TYR A 16 -21.82 -3.99 19.61
CA TYR A 16 -20.41 -3.94 19.27
C TYR A 16 -20.23 -3.32 17.87
N THR A 17 -19.33 -2.34 17.74
CA THR A 17 -18.99 -1.71 16.46
C THR A 17 -17.50 -1.87 16.16
N GLY A 18 -17.08 -1.64 14.91
CA GLY A 18 -15.72 -1.84 14.44
C GLY A 18 -15.60 -2.95 13.39
N ILE A 19 -14.47 -3.64 13.35
CA ILE A 19 -14.27 -4.85 12.55
C ILE A 19 -14.75 -6.05 13.36
N VAL A 20 -16.06 -6.29 13.36
CA VAL A 20 -16.73 -7.34 14.16
C VAL A 20 -17.51 -8.34 13.29
N GLN A 21 -17.54 -8.16 11.97
CA GLN A 21 -18.21 -9.06 11.04
C GLN A 21 -17.20 -9.80 10.13
N GLY A 22 -17.47 -11.07 9.86
CA GLY A 22 -16.59 -11.92 9.05
C GLY A 22 -15.27 -12.33 9.71
N VAL A 23 -15.12 -12.07 11.00
CA VAL A 23 -13.89 -12.27 11.80
C VAL A 23 -14.03 -13.28 12.92
N GLY A 24 -15.10 -14.10 12.93
CA GLY A 24 -15.33 -15.09 13.98
C GLY A 24 -15.99 -14.54 15.24
N PHE A 25 -16.48 -13.30 15.24
CA PHE A 25 -17.05 -12.67 16.44
C PHE A 25 -18.39 -13.30 16.88
N ARG A 26 -19.33 -13.58 15.96
CA ARG A 26 -20.58 -14.32 16.28
C ARG A 26 -20.30 -15.69 16.89
N PRO A 27 -19.38 -16.52 16.33
CA PRO A 27 -18.91 -17.75 17.00
C PRO A 27 -18.40 -17.56 18.42
N LEU A 28 -17.55 -16.55 18.67
CA LEU A 28 -17.03 -16.24 19.99
C LEU A 28 -18.15 -15.92 20.99
N VAL A 29 -19.05 -15.01 20.61
CA VAL A 29 -20.23 -14.61 21.42
C VAL A 29 -21.08 -15.83 21.76
N SER A 30 -21.35 -16.68 20.77
CA SER A 30 -22.16 -17.89 20.94
C SER A 30 -21.48 -18.89 21.88
N MET A 31 -20.20 -19.13 21.73
CA MET A 31 -19.40 -20.02 22.58
C MET A 31 -19.43 -19.58 24.06
N TRP A 32 -19.16 -18.30 24.32
CA TRP A 32 -19.17 -17.78 25.69
C TRP A 32 -20.57 -17.75 26.31
N ALA A 33 -21.60 -17.38 25.53
CA ALA A 33 -22.98 -17.43 26.03
C ALA A 33 -23.38 -18.86 26.44
N HIS A 34 -23.07 -19.88 25.67
CA HIS A 34 -23.33 -21.27 25.98
C HIS A 34 -22.50 -21.76 27.20
N SER A 35 -21.21 -21.42 27.27
CA SER A 35 -20.34 -21.84 28.39
C SER A 35 -20.78 -21.29 29.72
N LEU A 36 -21.38 -20.10 29.75
CA LEU A 36 -21.90 -19.44 30.93
C LEU A 36 -23.40 -19.73 31.17
N GLY A 37 -24.05 -20.55 30.34
CA GLY A 37 -25.47 -20.88 30.43
C GLY A 37 -26.41 -19.68 30.27
N LEU A 38 -25.98 -18.66 29.50
CA LEU A 38 -26.80 -17.48 29.21
C LEU A 38 -27.83 -17.81 28.13
N THR A 39 -29.01 -17.15 28.22
CA THR A 39 -30.02 -17.20 27.15
C THR A 39 -30.02 -15.91 26.34
N GLY A 40 -30.55 -15.96 25.10
CA GLY A 40 -30.64 -14.79 24.26
C GLY A 40 -30.28 -15.06 22.80
N PHE A 41 -29.70 -14.05 22.12
CA PHE A 41 -29.34 -14.20 20.73
C PHE A 41 -28.28 -13.20 20.31
N VAL A 42 -27.64 -13.51 19.16
CA VAL A 42 -26.73 -12.62 18.44
C VAL A 42 -27.10 -12.55 16.95
N TYR A 43 -26.96 -11.37 16.36
CA TYR A 43 -27.03 -11.19 14.91
C TYR A 43 -26.08 -10.10 14.42
N ASN A 44 -25.73 -10.16 13.14
CA ASN A 44 -25.10 -9.03 12.44
C ASN A 44 -26.18 -8.11 11.90
N ASP A 45 -25.94 -6.81 11.93
CA ASP A 45 -26.73 -5.84 11.17
C ASP A 45 -25.80 -4.81 10.53
N SER A 46 -26.37 -3.81 9.89
CA SER A 46 -25.61 -2.72 9.28
C SER A 46 -24.83 -1.88 10.28
N GLN A 47 -25.15 -1.96 11.59
CA GLN A 47 -24.48 -1.19 12.64
C GLN A 47 -23.38 -1.97 13.38
N GLY A 48 -23.19 -3.25 13.09
CA GLY A 48 -22.18 -4.09 13.73
C GLY A 48 -22.72 -5.44 14.17
N VAL A 49 -22.48 -5.81 15.42
CA VAL A 49 -23.04 -7.00 16.04
C VAL A 49 -23.91 -6.60 17.23
N TYR A 50 -25.14 -7.06 17.22
CA TYR A 50 -26.06 -6.90 18.34
C TYR A 50 -26.24 -8.22 19.09
N VAL A 51 -26.13 -8.16 20.41
CA VAL A 51 -26.23 -9.31 21.30
C VAL A 51 -27.26 -8.99 22.37
N GLU A 52 -28.24 -9.87 22.59
CA GLU A 52 -29.03 -9.88 23.81
C GLU A 52 -28.64 -11.09 24.65
N ILE A 53 -28.35 -10.87 25.93
CA ILE A 53 -27.98 -11.92 26.89
C ILE A 53 -28.78 -11.74 28.18
N GLN A 54 -29.17 -12.87 28.75
CA GLN A 54 -29.91 -12.91 30.04
C GLN A 54 -29.30 -13.98 30.93
N GLY A 55 -29.06 -13.64 32.19
CA GLY A 55 -28.49 -14.52 33.19
C GLY A 55 -28.24 -13.81 34.52
N CYS A 56 -27.46 -14.41 35.40
CA CYS A 56 -27.01 -13.77 36.63
C CYS A 56 -26.06 -12.61 36.32
N THR A 57 -26.16 -11.50 37.03
CA THR A 57 -25.32 -10.31 36.82
C THR A 57 -23.82 -10.66 36.82
N SER A 58 -23.37 -11.60 37.65
CA SER A 58 -21.97 -12.09 37.67
C SER A 58 -21.55 -12.74 36.35
N ASP A 59 -22.44 -13.53 35.74
CA ASP A 59 -22.15 -14.28 34.53
C ASP A 59 -22.19 -13.34 33.28
N LEU A 60 -23.08 -12.33 33.34
CA LEU A 60 -23.13 -11.27 32.35
C LEU A 60 -21.84 -10.44 32.34
N GLN A 61 -21.27 -10.13 33.52
CA GLN A 61 -19.99 -9.43 33.61
C GLN A 61 -18.83 -10.30 33.11
N LEU A 62 -18.79 -11.57 33.52
CA LEU A 62 -17.81 -12.54 33.03
C LEU A 62 -17.85 -12.67 31.49
N PHE A 63 -19.05 -12.61 30.89
CA PHE A 63 -19.21 -12.62 29.45
C PHE A 63 -18.56 -11.39 28.81
N LEU A 64 -18.78 -10.17 29.33
CA LEU A 64 -18.15 -8.96 28.78
C LEU A 64 -16.62 -9.03 28.84
N ASP A 65 -16.08 -9.46 29.98
CA ASP A 65 -14.66 -9.59 30.23
C ASP A 65 -14.05 -10.63 29.23
N ALA A 66 -14.70 -11.78 29.08
CA ALA A 66 -14.28 -12.83 28.17
C ALA A 66 -14.31 -12.40 26.69
N ILE A 67 -15.33 -11.64 26.26
CA ILE A 67 -15.40 -11.09 24.91
C ILE A 67 -14.26 -10.11 24.66
N GLN A 68 -13.85 -9.36 25.66
CA GLN A 68 -12.73 -8.41 25.54
C GLN A 68 -11.37 -9.12 25.49
N ASP A 69 -11.20 -10.20 26.27
CA ASP A 69 -9.91 -10.90 26.41
C ASP A 69 -9.65 -11.89 25.27
N ASP A 70 -10.68 -12.58 24.76
CA ASP A 70 -10.58 -13.66 23.77
C ASP A 70 -10.91 -13.22 22.34
N GLN A 71 -10.71 -11.94 22.01
CA GLN A 71 -11.03 -11.43 20.67
C GLN A 71 -10.37 -12.26 19.56
N PRO A 72 -11.12 -12.66 18.51
CA PRO A 72 -10.52 -13.29 17.34
C PRO A 72 -9.46 -12.37 16.70
N ARG A 73 -8.41 -12.96 16.17
CA ARG A 73 -7.23 -12.25 15.63
C ARG A 73 -7.55 -11.09 14.68
N LEU A 74 -8.63 -11.20 13.91
CA LEU A 74 -9.07 -10.19 12.95
C LEU A 74 -10.08 -9.21 13.54
N CYS A 75 -10.53 -9.43 14.76
CA CYS A 75 -11.54 -8.60 15.40
C CYS A 75 -10.90 -7.31 15.94
N ARG A 76 -11.60 -6.19 15.75
CA ARG A 76 -11.25 -4.89 16.33
C ARG A 76 -12.53 -4.20 16.79
N ILE A 77 -12.79 -4.21 18.08
CA ILE A 77 -13.92 -3.50 18.66
C ILE A 77 -13.54 -2.04 18.85
N THR A 78 -14.25 -1.13 18.18
CA THR A 78 -14.07 0.33 18.32
C THR A 78 -14.99 0.93 19.37
N SER A 79 -16.20 0.34 19.57
CA SER A 79 -17.06 0.73 20.68
C SER A 79 -17.94 -0.43 21.14
N GLN A 80 -18.32 -0.37 22.43
CA GLN A 80 -19.26 -1.27 23.09
C GLN A 80 -20.28 -0.43 23.85
N ARG A 81 -21.57 -0.69 23.61
CA ARG A 81 -22.68 -0.06 24.35
C ARG A 81 -23.54 -1.13 24.99
N VAL A 82 -23.83 -0.98 26.28
CA VAL A 82 -24.67 -1.89 27.03
C VAL A 82 -25.95 -1.15 27.48
N GLU A 83 -27.08 -1.77 27.25
CA GLU A 83 -28.39 -1.29 27.73
C GLU A 83 -29.10 -2.37 28.53
N HIS A 84 -29.84 -1.98 29.57
CA HIS A 84 -30.63 -2.91 30.37
C HIS A 84 -32.01 -3.10 29.74
N LEU A 85 -32.40 -4.35 29.55
CA LEU A 85 -33.64 -4.74 28.89
C LEU A 85 -34.59 -5.47 29.85
N THR A 86 -35.84 -5.60 29.43
CA THR A 86 -36.85 -6.36 30.18
C THR A 86 -36.58 -7.87 30.06
N ILE A 87 -36.59 -8.58 31.20
CA ILE A 87 -36.39 -10.04 31.29
C ILE A 87 -37.43 -10.78 30.44
N GLN A 88 -37.00 -11.80 29.68
CA GLN A 88 -37.84 -12.68 28.86
C GLN A 88 -38.00 -14.04 29.57
N ASN A 89 -39.21 -14.36 30.01
CA ASN A 89 -39.46 -15.58 30.83
C ASN A 89 -39.51 -16.91 30.03
N ASN A 90 -39.58 -16.84 28.67
CA ASN A 90 -39.77 -18.01 27.80
C ASN A 90 -38.54 -18.36 26.99
N GLU A 91 -37.42 -17.73 27.20
CA GLU A 91 -36.19 -17.96 26.45
C GLU A 91 -35.34 -19.01 27.17
N VAL A 92 -35.02 -20.11 26.49
CA VAL A 92 -34.38 -21.30 27.08
C VAL A 92 -32.97 -21.57 26.62
N GLU A 93 -32.58 -20.94 25.49
CA GLU A 93 -31.26 -21.14 24.89
C GLU A 93 -30.71 -19.86 24.24
N PHE A 94 -29.42 -19.86 23.94
CA PHE A 94 -28.77 -18.81 23.14
C PHE A 94 -28.78 -19.22 21.68
N SER A 95 -29.07 -18.28 20.76
CA SER A 95 -29.18 -18.56 19.32
C SER A 95 -28.54 -17.50 18.45
N VAL A 96 -28.08 -17.91 17.24
CA VAL A 96 -27.64 -16.96 16.20
C VAL A 96 -28.80 -16.71 15.24
N LYS A 97 -29.29 -15.47 15.22
CA LYS A 97 -30.40 -15.08 14.34
C LYS A 97 -29.90 -14.62 12.96
N PRO A 98 -30.74 -14.73 11.91
CA PRO A 98 -30.48 -14.08 10.63
C PRO A 98 -30.28 -12.58 10.76
N SER A 99 -29.43 -12.02 9.91
CA SER A 99 -29.15 -10.59 9.87
C SER A 99 -30.36 -9.81 9.37
N PRO A 100 -30.91 -8.84 10.12
CA PRO A 100 -31.98 -7.97 9.63
C PRO A 100 -31.45 -7.01 8.57
N LEU A 101 -32.35 -6.54 7.70
CA LEU A 101 -32.04 -5.48 6.75
C LEU A 101 -32.13 -4.14 7.48
N GLY A 102 -31.03 -3.41 7.54
CA GLY A 102 -30.95 -2.06 8.10
C GLY A 102 -30.46 -1.04 7.07
N GLU A 103 -30.80 0.22 7.25
CA GLU A 103 -30.46 1.30 6.30
C GLU A 103 -29.09 1.96 6.59
N GLU A 104 -28.68 2.06 7.86
CA GLU A 104 -27.40 2.66 8.25
C GLU A 104 -26.34 1.62 8.53
N VAL A 105 -25.17 1.75 7.87
CA VAL A 105 -24.01 0.89 8.08
C VAL A 105 -23.02 1.59 9.01
N SER A 106 -22.63 0.98 10.13
CA SER A 106 -21.57 1.51 11.03
C SER A 106 -20.44 0.51 11.29
N THR A 107 -20.47 -0.63 10.61
CA THR A 107 -19.43 -1.66 10.72
C THR A 107 -18.41 -1.56 9.60
N PHE A 108 -17.21 -2.11 9.84
CA PHE A 108 -16.14 -2.21 8.86
C PHE A 108 -15.89 -3.67 8.48
N ILE A 109 -15.14 -3.87 7.42
CA ILE A 109 -14.75 -5.18 6.90
C ILE A 109 -13.25 -5.34 7.09
N SER A 110 -12.81 -6.53 7.52
CA SER A 110 -11.39 -6.85 7.54
C SER A 110 -10.83 -7.00 6.11
N ALA A 111 -9.53 -6.80 5.98
CA ALA A 111 -8.81 -7.12 4.76
C ALA A 111 -8.81 -8.63 4.48
N ASP A 112 -8.45 -8.99 3.23
CA ASP A 112 -8.14 -10.38 2.88
C ASP A 112 -6.84 -10.82 3.56
N THR A 113 -6.81 -12.03 4.10
CA THR A 113 -5.65 -12.56 4.83
C THR A 113 -5.16 -13.87 4.27
N ALA A 114 -3.89 -14.17 4.52
CA ALA A 114 -3.28 -15.46 4.24
C ALA A 114 -3.97 -16.58 5.04
N PRO A 115 -3.89 -17.85 4.57
CA PRO A 115 -4.41 -18.98 5.31
C PRO A 115 -3.73 -19.12 6.68
N CYS A 116 -4.49 -19.44 7.73
CA CYS A 116 -3.96 -19.73 9.06
C CYS A 116 -3.36 -21.14 9.12
N ASP A 117 -2.52 -21.38 10.13
CA ASP A 117 -1.82 -22.66 10.29
C ASP A 117 -2.74 -23.88 10.33
N ASP A 118 -3.93 -23.74 10.91
CA ASP A 118 -4.90 -24.84 10.96
C ASP A 118 -5.46 -25.14 9.57
N CYS A 119 -5.73 -24.12 8.75
CA CYS A 119 -6.12 -24.32 7.36
C CYS A 119 -4.99 -24.93 6.54
N LEU A 120 -3.73 -24.56 6.78
CA LEU A 120 -2.57 -25.17 6.13
C LEU A 120 -2.41 -26.65 6.52
N LYS A 121 -2.55 -27.00 7.81
CA LYS A 121 -2.53 -28.41 8.26
C LYS A 121 -3.64 -29.25 7.60
N GLU A 122 -4.83 -28.69 7.47
CA GLU A 122 -5.94 -29.39 6.78
C GLU A 122 -5.70 -29.49 5.27
N LEU A 123 -5.10 -28.47 4.63
CA LEU A 123 -4.75 -28.51 3.22
C LEU A 123 -3.83 -29.71 2.88
N GLU A 124 -3.00 -30.13 3.81
CA GLU A 124 -2.13 -31.30 3.68
C GLU A 124 -2.83 -32.64 4.01
N ARG A 125 -3.71 -32.67 5.02
CA ARG A 125 -4.12 -33.89 5.71
C ARG A 125 -5.61 -34.21 5.65
N ASP A 126 -6.48 -33.21 5.44
CA ASP A 126 -7.93 -33.42 5.44
C ASP A 126 -8.38 -34.15 4.17
N LYS A 127 -9.11 -35.25 4.31
CA LYS A 127 -9.60 -36.04 3.18
C LYS A 127 -10.51 -35.25 2.22
N ARG A 128 -11.23 -34.23 2.71
CA ARG A 128 -12.18 -33.43 1.92
C ARG A 128 -11.53 -32.18 1.31
N ARG A 129 -10.47 -31.64 1.96
CA ARG A 129 -9.83 -30.39 1.59
C ARG A 129 -8.34 -30.52 1.27
N LYS A 130 -7.84 -31.75 1.17
CA LYS A 130 -6.47 -31.96 0.71
C LYS A 130 -6.28 -31.28 -0.65
N GLU A 131 -5.27 -30.43 -0.75
CA GLU A 131 -4.95 -29.64 -1.95
C GLU A 131 -6.11 -28.78 -2.46
N TYR A 132 -7.10 -28.44 -1.61
CA TYR A 132 -8.24 -27.62 -2.02
C TYR A 132 -7.87 -26.11 -1.95
N PRO A 133 -7.77 -25.43 -3.12
CA PRO A 133 -7.14 -24.09 -3.23
C PRO A 133 -7.99 -22.94 -2.68
N PHE A 134 -9.15 -23.21 -2.09
CA PHE A 134 -10.06 -22.23 -1.50
C PHE A 134 -10.40 -22.54 -0.05
N ILE A 135 -9.58 -23.37 0.62
CA ILE A 135 -9.76 -23.64 2.05
C ILE A 135 -9.66 -22.35 2.86
N ASN A 136 -10.52 -22.20 3.84
CA ASN A 136 -10.57 -21.05 4.75
C ASN A 136 -11.33 -21.39 6.03
N CYS A 137 -11.34 -20.46 6.98
CA CYS A 137 -12.17 -20.50 8.18
C CYS A 137 -12.57 -19.07 8.58
N THR A 138 -13.10 -18.88 9.79
CA THR A 138 -13.46 -17.57 10.33
C THR A 138 -12.24 -16.65 10.53
N ASN A 139 -11.04 -17.23 10.71
CA ASN A 139 -9.80 -16.51 11.05
C ASN A 139 -8.90 -16.20 9.84
N CYS A 140 -9.26 -16.62 8.62
CA CYS A 140 -8.42 -16.42 7.45
C CYS A 140 -9.20 -16.44 6.12
N GLY A 141 -8.52 -16.07 5.04
CA GLY A 141 -9.04 -16.12 3.67
C GLY A 141 -9.68 -14.81 3.18
N PRO A 142 -10.49 -14.87 2.12
CA PRO A 142 -11.03 -13.69 1.47
C PRO A 142 -12.13 -13.01 2.29
N ARG A 143 -12.17 -11.69 2.23
CA ARG A 143 -13.20 -10.82 2.82
C ARG A 143 -13.58 -9.73 1.84
N TYR A 144 -12.73 -8.70 1.71
CA TYR A 144 -12.98 -7.52 0.89
C TYR A 144 -13.12 -7.85 -0.61
N THR A 145 -12.30 -8.77 -1.12
CA THR A 145 -12.32 -9.10 -2.55
C THR A 145 -13.57 -9.84 -3.01
N ILE A 146 -14.33 -10.44 -2.08
CA ILE A 146 -15.53 -11.22 -2.40
C ILE A 146 -16.85 -10.58 -1.98
N ILE A 147 -16.83 -9.56 -1.10
CA ILE A 147 -18.06 -8.95 -0.56
C ILE A 147 -18.73 -8.04 -1.60
N LYS A 148 -20.05 -8.14 -1.70
CA LYS A 148 -20.90 -7.29 -2.55
C LYS A 148 -21.53 -6.15 -1.74
N SER A 149 -22.00 -6.46 -0.55
CA SER A 149 -22.66 -5.49 0.36
C SER A 149 -22.62 -5.99 1.81
N LEU A 150 -22.84 -5.08 2.77
CA LEU A 150 -23.04 -5.40 4.19
C LEU A 150 -24.52 -5.67 4.50
N PRO A 151 -24.82 -6.42 5.59
CA PRO A 151 -23.92 -7.14 6.48
C PRO A 151 -23.19 -8.32 5.80
N TYR A 152 -22.05 -8.75 6.37
CA TYR A 152 -21.22 -9.82 5.80
C TYR A 152 -21.88 -11.20 6.03
N ASP A 153 -22.64 -11.63 5.04
CA ASP A 153 -23.28 -12.95 4.97
C ASP A 153 -23.03 -13.56 3.58
N ARG A 154 -23.05 -14.90 3.46
CA ARG A 154 -22.70 -15.63 2.23
C ARG A 154 -23.43 -15.14 0.98
N GLU A 155 -24.75 -14.89 1.09
CA GLU A 155 -25.59 -14.40 0.00
C GLU A 155 -25.16 -13.03 -0.55
N ARG A 156 -24.40 -12.28 0.25
CA ARG A 156 -23.84 -10.96 -0.08
C ARG A 156 -22.37 -10.99 -0.49
N THR A 157 -21.90 -12.20 -0.82
CA THR A 157 -20.54 -12.43 -1.33
C THR A 157 -20.59 -13.12 -2.69
N THR A 158 -19.45 -13.24 -3.36
CA THR A 158 -19.34 -14.04 -4.60
C THR A 158 -19.40 -15.55 -4.35
N MET A 159 -19.55 -15.97 -3.09
CA MET A 159 -19.75 -17.39 -2.72
C MET A 159 -21.23 -17.82 -2.77
N ASP A 160 -22.17 -16.92 -3.02
CA ASP A 160 -23.58 -17.22 -3.24
C ASP A 160 -23.80 -18.16 -4.47
N GLU A 161 -22.92 -18.06 -5.46
CA GLU A 161 -22.94 -18.93 -6.64
C GLU A 161 -22.53 -20.40 -6.34
N PHE A 162 -22.05 -20.70 -5.12
CA PHE A 162 -21.54 -22.00 -4.68
C PHE A 162 -22.36 -22.56 -3.51
N PRO A 163 -23.51 -23.22 -3.74
CA PRO A 163 -24.32 -23.80 -2.67
C PRO A 163 -23.52 -24.88 -1.93
N MET A 164 -23.57 -24.85 -0.59
CA MET A 164 -22.84 -25.80 0.24
C MET A 164 -23.41 -27.23 0.08
N CYS A 165 -22.51 -28.22 0.00
CA CYS A 165 -22.92 -29.62 0.20
C CYS A 165 -23.30 -29.88 1.67
N GLU A 166 -23.99 -30.98 1.93
CA GLU A 166 -24.48 -31.33 3.28
C GLU A 166 -23.37 -31.29 4.35
N ALA A 167 -22.19 -31.82 4.03
CA ALA A 167 -21.06 -31.83 4.97
C ALA A 167 -20.49 -30.43 5.24
N CYS A 168 -20.42 -29.53 4.24
CA CYS A 168 -20.00 -28.13 4.46
C CYS A 168 -21.08 -27.35 5.20
N LYS A 169 -22.36 -27.66 4.98
CA LYS A 169 -23.47 -27.04 5.69
C LYS A 169 -23.46 -27.44 7.18
N ALA A 170 -23.24 -28.74 7.47
CA ALA A 170 -23.12 -29.23 8.84
C ALA A 170 -21.97 -28.51 9.59
N GLU A 171 -20.79 -28.33 9.00
CA GLU A 171 -19.70 -27.56 9.60
C GLU A 171 -20.01 -26.06 9.76
N TYR A 172 -20.79 -25.48 8.85
CA TYR A 172 -21.22 -24.09 8.92
C TYR A 172 -22.23 -23.86 10.05
N GLU A 173 -22.99 -24.89 10.44
CA GLU A 173 -24.00 -24.86 11.50
C GLU A 173 -23.46 -25.40 12.84
N ASP A 174 -22.30 -26.05 12.86
CA ASP A 174 -21.68 -26.62 14.06
C ASP A 174 -21.02 -25.51 14.91
N ILE A 175 -21.63 -25.24 16.06
CA ILE A 175 -21.24 -24.16 16.97
C ILE A 175 -19.83 -24.35 17.58
N GLU A 176 -19.38 -25.59 17.71
CA GLU A 176 -18.04 -25.93 18.23
C GLU A 176 -16.99 -25.95 17.11
N GLY A 177 -17.44 -25.88 15.88
CA GLY A 177 -16.60 -25.96 14.68
C GLY A 177 -15.93 -24.64 14.34
N ARG A 178 -14.63 -24.66 13.98
CA ARG A 178 -13.88 -23.47 13.53
C ARG A 178 -14.39 -22.88 12.19
N ARG A 179 -15.38 -23.50 11.55
CA ARG A 179 -16.08 -23.00 10.37
C ARG A 179 -17.51 -22.57 10.64
N TYR A 180 -17.89 -22.52 11.92
CA TYR A 180 -19.19 -21.99 12.31
C TYR A 180 -19.36 -20.57 11.76
N ARG A 181 -20.36 -20.40 10.87
CA ARG A 181 -20.61 -19.12 10.20
C ARG A 181 -19.40 -18.56 9.41
N ALA A 182 -18.53 -19.43 8.90
CA ALA A 182 -17.51 -19.03 7.94
C ALA A 182 -18.14 -18.89 6.54
N GLU A 183 -18.45 -17.67 6.13
CA GLU A 183 -19.23 -17.40 4.91
C GLU A 183 -18.58 -17.97 3.62
N PRO A 184 -17.22 -17.97 3.47
CA PRO A 184 -16.58 -18.57 2.31
C PRO A 184 -16.41 -20.09 2.38
N ASN A 185 -16.95 -20.78 3.42
CA ASN A 185 -16.78 -22.23 3.59
C ASN A 185 -17.20 -23.02 2.36
N ALA A 186 -16.33 -23.93 1.91
CA ALA A 186 -16.55 -24.85 0.79
C ALA A 186 -15.55 -26.03 0.83
N CYS A 187 -15.72 -27.00 -0.05
CA CYS A 187 -14.77 -28.06 -0.31
C CYS A 187 -14.69 -28.35 -1.83
N SER A 188 -13.85 -29.29 -2.23
CA SER A 188 -13.65 -29.64 -3.65
C SER A 188 -14.93 -30.06 -4.39
N LEU A 189 -15.95 -30.52 -3.66
CA LEU A 189 -17.24 -30.94 -4.23
C LEU A 189 -18.16 -29.75 -4.53
N CYS A 190 -18.22 -28.74 -3.64
CA CYS A 190 -19.24 -27.69 -3.70
C CYS A 190 -18.67 -26.29 -3.93
N GLY A 191 -17.37 -26.12 -3.91
CA GLY A 191 -16.74 -24.80 -4.03
C GLY A 191 -16.06 -24.56 -5.38
N PRO A 192 -15.41 -23.42 -5.52
CA PRO A 192 -14.70 -23.04 -6.73
C PRO A 192 -13.54 -23.99 -7.05
N HIS A 193 -13.13 -24.02 -8.33
CA HIS A 193 -12.03 -24.83 -8.83
C HIS A 193 -11.20 -24.06 -9.86
N TYR A 194 -9.98 -24.53 -10.11
CA TYR A 194 -9.08 -24.01 -11.13
C TYR A 194 -9.11 -24.87 -12.40
N THR A 195 -8.96 -24.20 -13.53
CA THR A 195 -8.83 -24.82 -14.86
C THR A 195 -7.68 -24.16 -15.61
N LEU A 196 -6.86 -24.96 -16.28
CA LEU A 196 -5.75 -24.48 -17.11
C LEU A 196 -6.21 -24.34 -18.57
N TYR A 197 -5.93 -23.18 -19.16
CA TYR A 197 -6.32 -22.83 -20.53
C TYR A 197 -5.11 -22.42 -21.37
N LYS A 198 -5.22 -22.66 -22.68
CA LYS A 198 -4.39 -22.02 -23.69
C LYS A 198 -4.89 -20.57 -23.96
N PRO A 199 -4.10 -19.69 -24.58
CA PRO A 199 -4.52 -18.32 -24.89
C PRO A 199 -5.77 -18.21 -25.78
N ASN A 200 -6.08 -19.25 -26.54
CA ASN A 200 -7.31 -19.35 -27.35
C ASN A 200 -8.51 -19.86 -26.57
N ARG A 201 -8.45 -19.93 -25.24
CA ARG A 201 -9.48 -20.44 -24.30
C ARG A 201 -9.75 -21.95 -24.42
N THR A 202 -8.90 -22.70 -25.11
CA THR A 202 -9.01 -24.17 -25.11
C THR A 202 -8.50 -24.72 -23.78
N VAL A 203 -9.29 -25.57 -23.13
CA VAL A 203 -8.87 -26.25 -21.88
C VAL A 203 -7.68 -27.16 -22.19
N VAL A 204 -6.68 -27.13 -21.31
CA VAL A 204 -5.56 -28.06 -21.34
C VAL A 204 -6.02 -29.37 -20.70
N ASP A 205 -6.00 -30.48 -21.46
CA ASP A 205 -6.31 -31.79 -20.90
C ASP A 205 -5.21 -32.23 -19.93
N THR A 206 -5.56 -32.43 -18.67
CA THR A 206 -4.61 -32.79 -17.61
C THR A 206 -5.29 -33.52 -16.48
N VAL A 207 -4.59 -34.51 -15.92
CA VAL A 207 -5.04 -35.27 -14.74
C VAL A 207 -4.84 -34.47 -13.46
N ASN A 208 -3.79 -33.63 -13.40
CA ASN A 208 -3.47 -32.80 -12.25
C ASN A 208 -3.01 -31.40 -12.71
N VAL A 209 -3.90 -30.43 -12.55
CA VAL A 209 -3.68 -29.05 -12.99
C VAL A 209 -2.44 -28.42 -12.32
N TRP A 210 -2.15 -28.78 -11.07
CA TRP A 210 -1.03 -28.24 -10.31
C TRP A 210 0.31 -28.73 -10.87
N ASN A 211 0.44 -30.05 -11.10
CA ASN A 211 1.65 -30.63 -11.64
C ASN A 211 1.94 -30.11 -13.04
N THR A 212 0.94 -30.10 -13.91
CA THR A 212 1.09 -29.58 -15.27
C THR A 212 1.48 -28.10 -15.27
N THR A 213 0.89 -27.28 -14.37
CA THR A 213 1.27 -25.87 -14.26
C THR A 213 2.72 -25.69 -13.81
N ARG A 214 3.19 -26.50 -12.83
CA ARG A 214 4.60 -26.50 -12.38
C ARG A 214 5.56 -26.89 -13.50
N GLU A 215 5.24 -27.97 -14.23
CA GLU A 215 6.03 -28.44 -15.37
C GLU A 215 6.19 -27.34 -16.43
N LEU A 216 5.09 -26.69 -16.82
CA LEU A 216 5.12 -25.59 -17.77
C LEU A 216 5.96 -24.39 -17.30
N ILE A 217 5.90 -24.04 -16.01
CA ILE A 217 6.74 -22.97 -15.44
C ILE A 217 8.21 -23.38 -15.48
N ASN A 218 8.54 -24.63 -15.11
CA ASN A 218 9.90 -25.14 -15.13
C ASN A 218 10.48 -25.20 -16.56
N GLU A 219 9.63 -25.45 -17.56
CA GLU A 219 9.98 -25.40 -18.99
C GLU A 219 10.17 -23.94 -19.48
N GLY A 220 9.92 -22.95 -18.62
CA GLY A 220 10.09 -21.53 -18.89
C GLY A 220 8.84 -20.84 -19.46
N SER A 221 7.67 -21.44 -19.40
CA SER A 221 6.41 -20.79 -19.81
C SER A 221 6.07 -19.61 -18.89
N ILE A 222 5.37 -18.61 -19.43
CA ILE A 222 4.77 -17.50 -18.69
C ILE A 222 3.29 -17.83 -18.51
N ILE A 223 2.80 -17.90 -17.27
CA ILE A 223 1.41 -18.25 -16.97
C ILE A 223 0.70 -17.06 -16.33
N ALA A 224 -0.48 -16.72 -16.84
CA ALA A 224 -1.40 -15.80 -16.19
C ALA A 224 -2.23 -16.57 -15.15
N ILE A 225 -2.04 -16.27 -13.87
CA ILE A 225 -2.72 -16.96 -12.75
C ILE A 225 -3.73 -16.00 -12.12
N LYS A 226 -4.99 -16.41 -12.03
CA LYS A 226 -6.02 -15.66 -11.31
C LYS A 226 -5.85 -15.87 -9.81
N GLY A 227 -5.46 -14.80 -9.10
CA GLY A 227 -5.30 -14.78 -7.65
C GLY A 227 -6.55 -14.34 -6.91
N ILE A 228 -6.39 -13.82 -5.68
CA ILE A 228 -7.50 -13.33 -4.85
C ILE A 228 -8.00 -11.95 -5.28
N GLY A 229 -7.10 -11.04 -5.67
CA GLY A 229 -7.39 -9.65 -6.04
C GLY A 229 -7.28 -9.34 -7.53
N GLY A 230 -6.78 -10.27 -8.34
CA GLY A 230 -6.57 -10.09 -9.78
C GLY A 230 -5.64 -11.14 -10.36
N TYR A 231 -5.24 -10.94 -11.61
CA TYR A 231 -4.30 -11.82 -12.30
C TYR A 231 -2.86 -11.46 -12.00
N HIS A 232 -2.00 -12.49 -11.95
CA HIS A 232 -0.54 -12.35 -11.92
C HIS A 232 0.07 -13.00 -13.17
N LEU A 233 1.17 -12.44 -13.64
CA LEU A 233 2.04 -13.06 -14.64
C LEU A 233 3.19 -13.73 -13.92
N VAL A 234 3.36 -15.02 -14.13
CA VAL A 234 4.25 -15.91 -13.38
C VAL A 234 5.22 -16.60 -14.32
N CYS A 235 6.50 -16.65 -13.94
CA CYS A 235 7.54 -17.49 -14.55
C CYS A 235 8.63 -17.81 -13.51
N ASP A 236 9.48 -18.80 -13.78
CA ASP A 236 10.63 -19.09 -12.90
C ASP A 236 11.62 -17.91 -12.89
N ALA A 237 11.89 -17.34 -11.71
CA ALA A 237 12.82 -16.23 -11.51
C ALA A 237 14.29 -16.62 -11.73
N ARG A 238 14.60 -17.92 -11.77
CA ARG A 238 15.92 -18.47 -12.05
C ARG A 238 16.19 -18.61 -13.56
N ASN A 239 15.16 -18.55 -14.40
CA ASN A 239 15.24 -18.72 -15.84
C ASN A 239 15.40 -17.35 -16.56
N ASP A 240 16.65 -17.02 -16.93
CA ASP A 240 16.97 -15.75 -17.64
C ASP A 240 16.12 -15.53 -18.89
N VAL A 241 15.91 -16.57 -19.68
CA VAL A 241 15.15 -16.48 -20.95
C VAL A 241 13.69 -16.18 -20.68
N ALA A 242 13.09 -16.82 -19.68
CA ALA A 242 11.70 -16.60 -19.30
C ALA A 242 11.49 -15.16 -18.75
N VAL A 243 12.38 -14.70 -17.86
CA VAL A 243 12.31 -13.35 -17.28
C VAL A 243 12.50 -12.27 -18.34
N GLN A 244 13.49 -12.40 -19.25
CA GLN A 244 13.68 -11.46 -20.35
C GLN A 244 12.47 -11.43 -21.30
N ARG A 245 11.91 -12.61 -21.61
CA ARG A 245 10.72 -12.72 -22.46
C ARG A 245 9.50 -12.06 -21.81
N LEU A 246 9.30 -12.25 -20.51
CA LEU A 246 8.25 -11.57 -19.74
C LEU A 246 8.41 -10.05 -19.81
N ARG A 247 9.64 -9.54 -19.57
CA ARG A 247 9.94 -8.11 -19.65
C ARG A 247 9.63 -7.52 -21.04
N LYS A 248 10.08 -8.21 -22.08
CA LYS A 248 9.84 -7.78 -23.47
C LYS A 248 8.35 -7.74 -23.80
N ARG A 249 7.61 -8.82 -23.46
CA ARG A 249 6.16 -8.93 -23.74
C ARG A 249 5.33 -7.93 -22.94
N LYS A 250 5.72 -7.66 -21.67
CA LYS A 250 5.04 -6.69 -20.79
C LYS A 250 5.47 -5.25 -21.05
N ASN A 251 6.44 -5.01 -21.93
CA ASN A 251 7.07 -3.70 -22.14
C ASN A 251 7.54 -3.05 -20.82
N ARG A 252 8.25 -3.83 -20.00
CA ARG A 252 8.76 -3.42 -18.69
C ARG A 252 10.27 -3.72 -18.60
N PRO A 253 11.11 -2.86 -19.23
CA PRO A 253 12.54 -3.18 -19.40
C PRO A 253 13.32 -3.25 -18.08
N HIS A 254 13.15 -2.33 -17.14
CA HIS A 254 14.01 -2.20 -15.97
C HIS A 254 13.28 -2.26 -14.62
N LYS A 255 12.02 -1.79 -14.52
CA LYS A 255 11.30 -1.77 -13.24
C LYS A 255 11.38 -3.14 -12.55
N PRO A 256 11.83 -3.25 -11.27
CA PRO A 256 11.98 -4.52 -10.57
C PRO A 256 10.70 -5.37 -10.58
N LEU A 257 10.88 -6.69 -10.63
CA LEU A 257 9.81 -7.68 -10.54
C LEU A 257 9.84 -8.27 -9.13
N ALA A 258 8.68 -8.39 -8.49
CA ALA A 258 8.56 -9.11 -7.24
C ALA A 258 8.65 -10.62 -7.49
N ILE A 259 9.16 -11.33 -6.49
CA ILE A 259 9.20 -12.79 -6.48
C ILE A 259 8.36 -13.33 -5.33
N MET A 260 7.69 -14.44 -5.59
CA MET A 260 7.10 -15.28 -4.55
C MET A 260 8.00 -16.48 -4.34
N VAL A 261 8.39 -16.74 -3.10
CA VAL A 261 9.20 -17.91 -2.73
C VAL A 261 8.35 -18.95 -2.03
N GLY A 262 8.68 -20.24 -2.24
CA GLY A 262 7.86 -21.33 -1.75
C GLY A 262 7.97 -21.57 -0.24
N SER A 263 9.02 -21.07 0.41
CA SER A 263 9.23 -21.23 1.85
C SER A 263 10.02 -20.05 2.44
N LEU A 264 9.96 -19.92 3.76
CA LEU A 264 10.79 -18.95 4.50
C LEU A 264 12.28 -19.28 4.36
N ASP A 265 12.66 -20.56 4.35
CA ASP A 265 14.05 -20.98 4.19
C ASP A 265 14.62 -20.48 2.85
N THR A 266 13.85 -20.59 1.77
CA THR A 266 14.23 -20.04 0.46
C THR A 266 14.35 -18.50 0.50
N ALA A 267 13.50 -17.80 1.27
CA ALA A 267 13.63 -16.36 1.46
C ALA A 267 14.96 -16.01 2.16
N ILE A 268 15.29 -16.69 3.26
CA ILE A 268 16.52 -16.47 4.05
C ILE A 268 17.78 -16.72 3.22
N GLU A 269 17.75 -17.66 2.29
CA GLU A 269 18.87 -17.89 1.37
C GLU A 269 19.07 -16.72 0.38
N LEU A 270 18.01 -16.07 -0.05
CA LEU A 270 18.04 -15.04 -1.10
C LEU A 270 18.27 -13.62 -0.58
N VAL A 271 17.88 -13.32 0.66
CA VAL A 271 17.88 -11.98 1.22
C VAL A 271 18.32 -11.95 2.69
N HIS A 272 18.78 -10.80 3.13
CA HIS A 272 18.99 -10.53 4.56
C HIS A 272 17.67 -10.11 5.19
N LEU A 273 17.36 -10.66 6.36
CA LEU A 273 16.12 -10.41 7.10
C LEU A 273 16.42 -9.93 8.52
N SER A 274 15.88 -8.80 8.91
CA SER A 274 15.76 -8.41 10.31
C SER A 274 14.49 -9.01 10.94
N ASP A 275 14.41 -9.03 12.28
CA ASP A 275 13.23 -9.54 12.99
C ASP A 275 11.94 -8.86 12.54
N VAL A 276 11.95 -7.52 12.34
CA VAL A 276 10.80 -6.75 11.87
C VAL A 276 10.39 -7.12 10.44
N GLU A 277 11.36 -7.33 9.56
CA GLU A 277 11.09 -7.77 8.17
C GLU A 277 10.54 -9.20 8.15
N LEU A 278 11.04 -10.07 9.03
CA LEU A 278 10.53 -11.43 9.21
C LEU A 278 9.07 -11.42 9.67
N ASP A 279 8.73 -10.61 10.68
CA ASP A 279 7.37 -10.48 11.20
C ASP A 279 6.39 -9.99 10.11
N ILE A 280 6.79 -9.02 9.29
CA ILE A 280 5.98 -8.52 8.17
C ILE A 280 5.81 -9.60 7.09
N LEU A 281 6.90 -10.27 6.72
CA LEU A 281 6.90 -11.27 5.65
C LEU A 281 6.04 -12.48 6.01
N THR A 282 6.03 -12.90 7.29
CA THR A 282 5.28 -14.04 7.80
C THR A 282 3.90 -13.68 8.37
N GLY A 283 3.59 -12.39 8.49
CA GLY A 283 2.32 -11.87 8.97
C GLY A 283 1.12 -12.34 8.14
N MET A 284 -0.08 -12.06 8.60
CA MET A 284 -1.30 -12.49 7.91
C MET A 284 -1.57 -11.73 6.62
N GLU A 285 -0.99 -10.56 6.46
CA GLU A 285 -1.11 -9.69 5.30
C GLU A 285 -0.24 -10.16 4.14
N ARG A 286 0.93 -10.74 4.46
CA ARG A 286 1.94 -11.24 3.51
C ARG A 286 2.15 -10.30 2.31
N PRO A 287 2.56 -9.05 2.54
CA PRO A 287 2.82 -8.08 1.47
C PRO A 287 4.09 -8.46 0.69
N ILE A 288 4.35 -7.74 -0.40
CA ILE A 288 5.69 -7.69 -0.98
C ILE A 288 6.57 -6.88 -0.02
N VAL A 289 7.62 -7.49 0.52
CA VAL A 289 8.61 -6.82 1.37
C VAL A 289 9.86 -6.55 0.54
N LEU A 290 10.33 -5.29 0.55
CA LEU A 290 11.58 -4.91 -0.10
C LEU A 290 12.73 -5.25 0.85
N LEU A 291 13.57 -6.21 0.46
CA LEU A 291 14.62 -6.82 1.28
C LEU A 291 15.98 -6.70 0.60
N GLU A 292 17.03 -6.52 1.39
CA GLU A 292 18.39 -6.48 0.88
C GLU A 292 18.83 -7.83 0.34
N ARG A 293 19.33 -7.85 -0.90
CA ARG A 293 19.75 -9.07 -1.56
C ARG A 293 20.98 -9.68 -0.90
N ASN A 294 20.94 -10.98 -0.62
CA ASN A 294 22.10 -11.76 -0.22
C ASN A 294 22.94 -12.09 -1.48
N HIS A 295 24.07 -11.41 -1.64
CA HIS A 295 24.97 -11.64 -2.78
C HIS A 295 25.78 -12.94 -2.67
N ASP A 296 25.87 -13.53 -1.47
CA ASP A 296 26.56 -14.79 -1.20
C ASP A 296 25.65 -16.02 -1.37
N SER A 297 24.39 -15.80 -1.73
CA SER A 297 23.41 -16.87 -1.98
C SER A 297 23.88 -17.84 -3.06
N LEU A 298 23.73 -19.12 -2.79
CA LEU A 298 23.97 -20.19 -3.78
C LEU A 298 22.78 -20.39 -4.73
N VAL A 299 21.61 -19.81 -4.40
CA VAL A 299 20.44 -19.86 -5.26
C VAL A 299 20.59 -18.82 -6.37
N HIS A 300 20.71 -19.31 -7.60
CA HIS A 300 20.76 -18.43 -8.76
C HIS A 300 19.42 -17.73 -8.98
N LEU A 301 19.45 -16.41 -9.06
CA LEU A 301 18.34 -15.59 -9.56
C LEU A 301 18.80 -14.85 -10.81
N SER A 302 17.93 -14.79 -11.82
CA SER A 302 18.17 -13.98 -13.00
C SER A 302 18.47 -12.51 -12.61
N THR A 303 19.56 -11.97 -13.14
CA THR A 303 19.91 -10.54 -12.97
C THR A 303 18.82 -9.62 -13.52
N HIS A 304 17.98 -10.15 -14.38
CA HIS A 304 16.82 -9.42 -14.93
C HIS A 304 15.62 -9.33 -13.98
N VAL A 305 15.64 -9.95 -12.78
CA VAL A 305 14.56 -9.80 -11.77
C VAL A 305 14.56 -8.38 -11.19
N ALA A 306 15.71 -7.86 -10.81
CA ALA A 306 15.87 -6.52 -10.24
C ALA A 306 17.19 -5.89 -10.76
N PRO A 307 17.24 -5.45 -12.04
CA PRO A 307 18.44 -4.85 -12.60
C PRO A 307 18.76 -3.55 -11.89
N ASP A 308 20.06 -3.33 -11.62
CA ASP A 308 20.61 -2.14 -10.98
C ASP A 308 19.98 -1.78 -9.62
N ASN A 309 19.47 -2.80 -8.91
CA ASN A 309 18.84 -2.62 -7.60
C ASN A 309 19.37 -3.67 -6.61
N HIS A 310 19.83 -3.22 -5.44
CA HIS A 310 20.29 -4.09 -4.36
C HIS A 310 19.14 -4.71 -3.55
N MET A 311 17.91 -4.19 -3.73
CA MET A 311 16.72 -4.71 -3.06
C MET A 311 15.95 -5.68 -3.94
N LEU A 312 15.41 -6.73 -3.33
CA LEU A 312 14.44 -7.65 -3.93
C LEU A 312 13.08 -7.47 -3.28
N GLY A 313 12.03 -7.42 -4.09
CA GLY A 313 10.65 -7.53 -3.59
C GLY A 313 10.30 -9.00 -3.42
N VAL A 314 10.17 -9.45 -2.17
CA VAL A 314 9.89 -10.86 -1.82
C VAL A 314 8.55 -10.97 -1.13
N MET A 315 7.77 -12.00 -1.43
CA MET A 315 6.55 -12.36 -0.72
C MET A 315 6.43 -13.88 -0.54
N LEU A 316 5.72 -14.29 0.49
CA LEU A 316 5.35 -15.68 0.74
C LEU A 316 3.96 -15.99 0.13
N PRO A 317 3.60 -17.27 -0.04
CA PRO A 317 2.26 -17.70 -0.41
C PRO A 317 1.19 -17.09 0.51
N TYR A 318 0.21 -16.39 -0.06
CA TYR A 318 -0.85 -15.72 0.68
C TYR A 318 -2.26 -16.23 0.32
N THR A 319 -2.34 -17.28 -0.49
CA THR A 319 -3.58 -18.02 -0.74
C THR A 319 -3.31 -19.52 -0.66
N PRO A 320 -4.33 -20.34 -0.33
CA PRO A 320 -4.15 -21.79 -0.36
C PRO A 320 -3.73 -22.33 -1.73
N MET A 321 -4.11 -21.64 -2.82
CA MET A 321 -3.65 -21.98 -4.16
C MET A 321 -2.14 -21.87 -4.32
N HIS A 322 -1.54 -20.80 -3.78
CA HIS A 322 -0.09 -20.63 -3.81
C HIS A 322 0.62 -21.74 -3.02
N GLU A 323 0.08 -22.12 -1.85
CA GLU A 323 0.63 -23.22 -1.01
C GLU A 323 0.58 -24.57 -1.74
N VAL A 324 -0.48 -24.81 -2.50
CA VAL A 324 -0.60 -26.04 -3.31
C VAL A 324 0.31 -25.99 -4.54
N LEU A 325 0.46 -24.82 -5.15
CA LEU A 325 1.12 -24.69 -6.45
C LEU A 325 2.63 -24.55 -6.34
N LEU A 326 3.18 -23.80 -5.36
CA LEU A 326 4.61 -23.54 -5.28
C LEU A 326 5.36 -24.70 -4.58
N PRO A 327 6.42 -25.26 -5.20
CA PRO A 327 7.40 -26.07 -4.47
C PRO A 327 8.11 -25.26 -3.39
N SER A 328 8.54 -25.90 -2.30
CA SER A 328 9.18 -25.22 -1.17
C SER A 328 10.46 -24.46 -1.56
N ASP A 329 11.20 -24.97 -2.56
CA ASP A 329 12.40 -24.36 -3.12
C ASP A 329 12.13 -23.37 -4.27
N ALA A 330 10.87 -23.10 -4.60
CA ALA A 330 10.52 -22.22 -5.72
C ALA A 330 10.90 -20.77 -5.44
N ALA A 331 11.35 -20.10 -6.49
CA ALA A 331 11.45 -18.63 -6.56
C ALA A 331 10.87 -18.21 -7.91
N TRP A 332 9.63 -17.74 -7.91
CA TRP A 332 8.92 -17.37 -9.13
C TRP A 332 8.64 -15.86 -9.20
N VAL A 333 8.86 -15.28 -10.36
CA VAL A 333 8.35 -13.95 -10.62
C VAL A 333 6.82 -13.96 -10.43
N MET A 334 6.33 -13.00 -9.66
CA MET A 334 4.90 -12.80 -9.44
C MET A 334 4.60 -11.31 -9.63
N THR A 335 4.25 -10.92 -10.85
CA THR A 335 3.96 -9.53 -11.17
C THR A 335 2.51 -9.36 -11.59
N SER A 336 1.91 -8.18 -11.32
CA SER A 336 0.52 -7.90 -11.66
C SER A 336 0.19 -8.22 -13.13
N GLY A 337 -0.96 -8.82 -13.35
CA GLY A 337 -1.49 -9.15 -14.68
C GLY A 337 -2.19 -7.94 -15.31
N ASN A 338 -1.40 -7.02 -15.88
CA ASN A 338 -1.87 -5.82 -16.57
C ASN A 338 -0.85 -5.36 -17.61
N ARG A 339 -1.22 -4.45 -18.47
CA ARG A 339 -0.26 -3.62 -19.21
C ARG A 339 0.38 -2.61 -18.25
N SER A 340 1.57 -2.14 -18.59
CA SER A 340 2.26 -1.15 -17.76
C SER A 340 1.43 0.14 -17.65
N GLY A 341 1.09 0.56 -16.42
CA GLY A 341 0.28 1.74 -16.15
C GLY A 341 -1.23 1.51 -16.04
N ASP A 342 -1.74 0.32 -16.41
CA ASP A 342 -3.15 -0.03 -16.23
C ASP A 342 -3.42 -0.66 -14.85
N PRO A 343 -4.68 -0.67 -14.38
CA PRO A 343 -5.07 -1.43 -13.18
C PRO A 343 -4.87 -2.93 -13.39
N VAL A 344 -4.80 -3.68 -12.28
CA VAL A 344 -4.73 -5.14 -12.32
C VAL A 344 -6.00 -5.72 -12.94
N LEU A 345 -5.85 -6.65 -13.89
CA LEU A 345 -6.97 -7.33 -14.53
C LEU A 345 -7.57 -8.37 -13.57
N TYR A 346 -8.90 -8.44 -13.51
CA TYR A 346 -9.65 -9.37 -12.67
C TYR A 346 -10.83 -10.06 -13.38
N ASP A 347 -11.33 -9.45 -14.45
CA ASP A 347 -12.32 -10.06 -15.33
C ASP A 347 -11.66 -11.04 -16.29
N ASP A 348 -12.22 -12.26 -16.39
CA ASP A 348 -11.62 -13.34 -17.16
C ASP A 348 -11.60 -13.03 -18.66
N ASN A 349 -12.66 -12.40 -19.20
CA ASN A 349 -12.74 -12.07 -20.62
C ASN A 349 -11.68 -11.03 -20.99
N GLN A 350 -11.56 -10.01 -20.16
CA GLN A 350 -10.56 -8.95 -20.33
C GLN A 350 -9.14 -9.50 -20.22
N ALA A 351 -8.89 -10.36 -19.21
CA ALA A 351 -7.58 -10.99 -19.02
C ALA A 351 -7.15 -11.84 -20.23
N PHE A 352 -8.06 -12.67 -20.77
CA PHE A 352 -7.77 -13.43 -21.98
C PHE A 352 -7.52 -12.57 -23.21
N GLU A 353 -8.17 -11.41 -23.31
CA GLU A 353 -7.97 -10.50 -24.44
C GLU A 353 -6.64 -9.75 -24.33
N GLU A 354 -6.36 -9.17 -23.18
CA GLU A 354 -5.23 -8.28 -22.99
C GLU A 354 -3.90 -9.00 -22.73
N LEU A 355 -3.94 -10.16 -22.03
CA LEU A 355 -2.73 -10.91 -21.69
C LEU A 355 -2.38 -12.01 -22.69
N ARG A 356 -3.18 -12.28 -23.71
CA ARG A 356 -2.92 -13.36 -24.70
C ARG A 356 -1.57 -13.23 -25.42
N ALA A 357 -1.04 -12.01 -25.54
CA ALA A 357 0.26 -11.77 -26.16
C ALA A 357 1.43 -11.89 -25.16
N VAL A 358 1.13 -11.93 -23.88
CA VAL A 358 2.11 -11.98 -22.80
C VAL A 358 2.23 -13.38 -22.20
N ALA A 359 1.10 -13.99 -21.85
CA ALA A 359 1.03 -15.30 -21.23
C ALA A 359 0.95 -16.44 -22.25
N ASP A 360 1.66 -17.53 -21.98
CA ASP A 360 1.61 -18.77 -22.77
C ASP A 360 0.44 -19.67 -22.34
N TYR A 361 -0.01 -19.56 -21.08
CA TYR A 361 -1.15 -20.28 -20.51
C TYR A 361 -1.88 -19.42 -19.48
N PHE A 362 -3.11 -19.84 -19.10
CA PHE A 362 -3.97 -19.18 -18.13
C PHE A 362 -4.47 -20.18 -17.10
N LEU A 363 -4.14 -19.99 -15.83
CA LEU A 363 -4.69 -20.76 -14.71
C LEU A 363 -5.81 -19.94 -14.06
N VAL A 364 -7.06 -20.31 -14.30
CA VAL A 364 -8.24 -19.51 -13.98
C VAL A 364 -9.18 -20.26 -13.05
N HIS A 365 -9.67 -19.59 -12.02
CA HIS A 365 -10.74 -20.12 -11.17
C HIS A 365 -12.08 -19.48 -11.48
N ASN A 366 -13.17 -20.21 -11.19
CA ASN A 366 -14.54 -19.80 -11.51
C ASN A 366 -15.21 -18.93 -10.43
N ARG A 367 -14.54 -18.60 -9.30
CA ARG A 367 -15.04 -17.59 -8.34
C ARG A 367 -14.81 -16.20 -8.88
N LYS A 368 -15.83 -15.36 -8.87
CA LYS A 368 -15.69 -13.96 -9.26
C LYS A 368 -14.87 -13.18 -8.23
N ILE A 369 -14.00 -12.28 -8.69
CA ILE A 369 -13.38 -11.23 -7.89
C ILE A 369 -14.33 -10.04 -7.98
N TYR A 370 -14.85 -9.58 -6.84
CA TYR A 370 -15.78 -8.45 -6.82
C TYR A 370 -15.04 -7.12 -6.69
N ALA A 371 -14.03 -7.08 -5.83
CA ALA A 371 -13.15 -5.91 -5.67
C ALA A 371 -11.71 -6.28 -6.05
N PRO A 372 -11.16 -5.74 -7.13
CA PRO A 372 -9.76 -5.95 -7.46
C PRO A 372 -8.84 -5.23 -6.47
N LEU A 373 -7.69 -5.86 -6.18
CA LEU A 373 -6.63 -5.31 -5.34
C LEU A 373 -5.26 -5.67 -5.92
N ASP A 374 -4.38 -4.68 -6.01
CA ASP A 374 -2.95 -4.92 -6.25
C ASP A 374 -2.25 -5.34 -4.93
N ASP A 375 -1.06 -5.91 -4.99
CA ASP A 375 -0.31 -6.28 -3.81
C ASP A 375 0.25 -5.06 -3.09
N SER A 376 0.20 -5.07 -1.76
CA SER A 376 0.90 -4.07 -0.94
C SER A 376 2.41 -4.26 -1.04
N VAL A 377 3.15 -3.14 -0.95
CA VAL A 377 4.61 -3.12 -0.94
C VAL A 377 5.07 -2.37 0.30
N VAL A 378 5.90 -3.03 1.11
CA VAL A 378 6.41 -2.53 2.39
C VAL A 378 7.93 -2.61 2.40
N THR A 379 8.57 -1.66 3.05
CA THR A 379 10.00 -1.68 3.39
C THR A 379 10.16 -1.39 4.88
N VAL A 380 11.32 -1.69 5.45
CA VAL A 380 11.63 -1.35 6.84
C VAL A 380 12.71 -0.28 6.84
N ILE A 381 12.42 0.85 7.46
CA ILE A 381 13.36 1.96 7.66
C ILE A 381 13.40 2.30 9.14
N HIS A 382 14.58 2.37 9.71
CA HIS A 382 14.78 2.64 11.12
C HIS A 382 13.93 1.74 12.03
N LYS A 383 13.93 0.43 11.74
CA LYS A 383 13.19 -0.64 12.44
C LYS A 383 11.65 -0.47 12.46
N LYS A 384 11.11 0.36 11.58
CA LYS A 384 9.66 0.55 11.43
C LYS A 384 9.20 0.19 10.02
N PRO A 385 8.04 -0.50 9.87
CA PRO A 385 7.45 -0.73 8.56
C PRO A 385 7.06 0.60 7.90
N ARG A 386 7.29 0.69 6.58
CA ARG A 386 6.93 1.86 5.76
C ARG A 386 6.27 1.38 4.47
N PHE A 387 5.12 1.92 4.15
CA PHE A 387 4.44 1.59 2.91
C PHE A 387 5.07 2.31 1.72
N ILE A 388 5.33 1.54 0.67
CA ILE A 388 5.55 2.06 -0.70
C ILE A 388 4.21 2.07 -1.44
N ARG A 389 3.35 1.07 -1.13
CA ARG A 389 1.99 0.91 -1.64
C ARG A 389 1.13 0.24 -0.57
N ARG A 390 -0.06 0.79 -0.28
CA ARG A 390 -1.05 0.20 0.62
C ARG A 390 -2.23 -0.32 -0.19
N SER A 391 -2.48 -1.63 -0.15
CA SER A 391 -3.56 -2.30 -0.88
C SER A 391 -3.92 -3.64 -0.21
N ARG A 392 -3.78 -4.80 -0.89
CA ARG A 392 -4.11 -6.13 -0.35
C ARG A 392 -3.48 -6.38 1.03
N GLY A 393 -4.26 -6.95 1.93
CA GLY A 393 -3.88 -7.28 3.31
C GLY A 393 -4.07 -6.12 4.30
N TYR A 394 -4.26 -4.88 3.80
CA TYR A 394 -4.43 -3.70 4.63
C TYR A 394 -5.70 -2.90 4.31
N VAL A 395 -6.19 -3.00 3.08
CA VAL A 395 -7.43 -2.34 2.64
C VAL A 395 -8.59 -3.32 2.76
N PRO A 396 -9.74 -2.90 3.27
CA PRO A 396 -10.21 -1.55 3.60
C PRO A 396 -10.14 -1.19 5.10
N GLU A 397 -9.19 -1.73 5.85
CA GLU A 397 -9.12 -1.45 7.29
C GLU A 397 -8.97 0.04 7.56
N PRO A 398 -9.78 0.61 8.48
CA PRO A 398 -9.73 2.03 8.79
C PRO A 398 -8.47 2.40 9.57
N ILE A 399 -8.03 3.64 9.37
CA ILE A 399 -7.00 4.31 10.16
C ILE A 399 -7.73 5.21 11.15
N HIS A 400 -7.46 5.03 12.45
CA HIS A 400 -8.01 5.89 13.47
C HIS A 400 -7.24 7.21 13.53
N CYS A 401 -7.95 8.33 13.34
CA CYS A 401 -7.36 9.67 13.42
C CYS A 401 -8.23 10.53 14.33
N GLU A 402 -7.61 11.26 15.25
CA GLU A 402 -8.32 12.29 16.02
C GLU A 402 -8.59 13.48 15.09
N ILE A 403 -9.84 13.56 14.61
CA ILE A 403 -10.31 14.64 13.74
C ILE A 403 -11.28 15.52 14.51
N SER A 404 -11.03 16.83 14.49
CA SER A 404 -11.83 17.82 15.25
C SER A 404 -13.26 17.96 14.72
N GLY A 405 -13.49 17.69 13.43
CA GLY A 405 -14.79 17.65 12.76
C GLY A 405 -15.22 16.21 12.45
N GLN A 406 -16.50 15.89 12.59
CA GLN A 406 -17.02 14.56 12.22
C GLN A 406 -17.72 14.57 10.85
N THR A 407 -17.56 15.65 10.08
CA THR A 407 -18.16 15.79 8.75
C THR A 407 -17.62 14.72 7.81
N PRO A 408 -18.46 13.93 7.14
CA PRO A 408 -18.01 13.00 6.13
C PRO A 408 -17.37 13.72 4.95
N ILE A 409 -16.11 13.39 4.66
CA ILE A 409 -15.31 14.02 3.60
C ILE A 409 -14.90 12.95 2.60
N LEU A 410 -14.90 13.31 1.31
CA LEU A 410 -14.20 12.60 0.24
C LEU A 410 -12.96 13.40 -0.14
N ALA A 411 -11.77 12.81 0.07
CA ALA A 411 -10.49 13.34 -0.38
C ALA A 411 -10.02 12.57 -1.62
N MET A 412 -9.71 13.28 -2.71
CA MET A 412 -9.50 12.70 -4.02
C MET A 412 -8.06 12.20 -4.27
N GLY A 413 -7.11 12.57 -3.40
CA GLY A 413 -5.68 12.28 -3.61
C GLY A 413 -5.06 13.08 -4.75
N SER A 414 -4.01 12.55 -5.33
CA SER A 414 -3.25 13.10 -6.47
C SER A 414 -3.48 12.24 -7.72
N ASP A 415 -2.96 12.65 -8.88
CA ASP A 415 -2.99 11.84 -10.11
C ASP A 415 -1.88 10.78 -10.15
N LEU A 416 -0.80 10.94 -9.40
CA LEU A 416 0.26 9.94 -9.29
C LEU A 416 0.02 9.02 -8.09
N LYS A 417 0.21 7.71 -8.28
CA LYS A 417 0.02 6.69 -7.22
C LYS A 417 -1.29 6.87 -6.44
N ASN A 418 -2.34 7.28 -7.16
CA ASN A 418 -3.61 7.68 -6.57
C ASN A 418 -4.15 6.67 -5.56
N ALA A 419 -4.61 7.18 -4.45
CA ALA A 419 -5.56 6.62 -3.52
C ALA A 419 -6.47 7.76 -3.03
N PHE A 420 -7.75 7.47 -2.84
CA PHE A 420 -8.69 8.42 -2.23
C PHE A 420 -8.88 8.09 -0.74
N ALA A 421 -9.54 8.97 0.01
CA ALA A 421 -9.94 8.68 1.38
C ALA A 421 -11.34 9.18 1.67
N VAL A 422 -12.06 8.45 2.53
CA VAL A 422 -13.34 8.87 3.10
C VAL A 422 -13.33 8.62 4.61
N ASN A 423 -14.04 9.41 5.40
CA ASN A 423 -14.15 9.16 6.84
C ASN A 423 -15.55 8.87 7.30
N LYS A 424 -15.63 8.14 8.41
CA LYS A 424 -16.83 7.92 9.20
C LYS A 424 -16.51 8.18 10.66
N GLY A 425 -16.82 9.39 11.12
CA GLY A 425 -16.31 9.89 12.40
C GLY A 425 -14.78 9.94 12.37
N SER A 426 -14.12 9.40 13.40
CA SER A 426 -12.65 9.35 13.53
C SER A 426 -12.00 8.21 12.74
N GLU A 427 -12.78 7.35 12.09
CA GLU A 427 -12.26 6.24 11.29
C GLU A 427 -12.12 6.67 9.83
N VAL A 428 -10.89 6.68 9.32
CA VAL A 428 -10.56 7.06 7.95
C VAL A 428 -10.29 5.84 7.12
N LEU A 429 -11.08 5.64 6.07
CA LEU A 429 -10.94 4.59 5.08
C LEU A 429 -10.11 5.13 3.90
N VAL A 430 -8.83 4.81 3.87
CA VAL A 430 -7.99 5.08 2.70
C VAL A 430 -8.24 3.97 1.68
N GLY A 431 -8.64 4.36 0.47
CA GLY A 431 -8.93 3.44 -0.63
C GLY A 431 -7.70 2.62 -1.06
N PRO A 432 -7.90 1.58 -1.88
CA PRO A 432 -6.81 0.84 -2.45
C PRO A 432 -5.98 1.73 -3.38
N HIS A 433 -4.73 1.34 -3.59
CA HIS A 433 -3.91 1.94 -4.64
C HIS A 433 -4.56 1.77 -6.01
N ILE A 434 -4.91 2.88 -6.65
CA ILE A 434 -5.48 2.92 -8.01
C ILE A 434 -4.37 2.95 -9.05
N GLY A 435 -3.28 3.64 -8.76
CA GLY A 435 -2.16 3.89 -9.67
C GLY A 435 -2.19 5.29 -10.27
N ASP A 436 -1.42 5.49 -11.35
CA ASP A 436 -1.33 6.78 -12.01
C ASP A 436 -2.56 7.01 -12.91
N LEU A 437 -3.23 8.15 -12.73
CA LEU A 437 -4.47 8.49 -13.46
C LEU A 437 -4.16 9.04 -14.86
N GLN A 438 -3.47 8.22 -15.68
CA GLN A 438 -3.00 8.63 -17.00
C GLN A 438 -3.88 8.13 -18.17
N ASN A 439 -4.87 7.28 -17.88
CA ASN A 439 -5.70 6.66 -18.91
C ASN A 439 -7.14 6.40 -18.44
N ALA A 440 -8.02 6.11 -19.40
CA ALA A 440 -9.44 5.90 -19.13
C ALA A 440 -9.74 4.71 -18.20
N SER A 441 -8.89 3.69 -18.16
CA SER A 441 -9.11 2.51 -17.30
C SER A 441 -8.85 2.85 -15.83
N THR A 442 -7.78 3.62 -15.52
CA THR A 442 -7.52 4.09 -14.16
C THR A 442 -8.58 5.10 -13.70
N HIS A 443 -9.06 5.99 -14.60
CA HIS A 443 -10.17 6.90 -14.31
C HIS A 443 -11.45 6.14 -13.91
N ALA A 444 -11.84 5.17 -14.73
CA ALA A 444 -13.03 4.35 -14.45
C ALA A 444 -12.89 3.54 -13.16
N THR A 445 -11.68 3.03 -12.87
CA THR A 445 -11.40 2.31 -11.63
C THR A 445 -11.55 3.21 -10.40
N LEU A 446 -11.05 4.44 -10.45
CA LEU A 446 -11.20 5.41 -9.37
C LEU A 446 -12.69 5.72 -9.12
N GLU A 447 -13.43 6.09 -10.17
CA GLU A 447 -14.87 6.41 -10.07
C GLU A 447 -15.67 5.23 -9.49
N TRP A 448 -15.43 4.02 -9.99
CA TRP A 448 -16.10 2.81 -9.50
C TRP A 448 -15.75 2.50 -8.04
N THR A 449 -14.48 2.69 -7.65
CA THR A 449 -14.04 2.37 -6.29
C THR A 449 -14.60 3.36 -5.28
N ILE A 450 -14.68 4.66 -5.60
CA ILE A 450 -15.33 5.68 -4.77
C ILE A 450 -16.81 5.33 -4.57
N ASP A 451 -17.57 5.13 -5.65
CA ASP A 451 -19.01 4.76 -5.59
C ASP A 451 -19.23 3.50 -4.75
N ARG A 452 -18.32 2.52 -4.88
CA ARG A 452 -18.36 1.31 -4.05
C ARG A 452 -18.17 1.60 -2.57
N TYR A 453 -17.19 2.44 -2.19
CA TYR A 453 -16.92 2.78 -0.78
C TYR A 453 -18.11 3.52 -0.16
N GLU A 454 -18.67 4.50 -0.89
CA GLU A 454 -19.85 5.22 -0.45
C GLU A 454 -21.04 4.28 -0.19
N LYS A 455 -21.29 3.33 -1.10
CA LYS A 455 -22.37 2.34 -0.96
C LYS A 455 -22.08 1.30 0.12
N LEU A 456 -20.87 0.74 0.14
CA LEU A 456 -20.50 -0.35 1.04
C LEU A 456 -20.52 0.08 2.51
N PHE A 457 -20.01 1.27 2.79
CA PHE A 457 -19.92 1.82 4.15
C PHE A 457 -21.02 2.84 4.48
N SER A 458 -21.97 3.06 3.55
CA SER A 458 -23.06 4.05 3.68
C SER A 458 -22.52 5.43 4.08
N ILE A 459 -21.51 5.90 3.35
CA ILE A 459 -20.90 7.21 3.55
C ILE A 459 -21.45 8.15 2.48
N GLN A 460 -22.01 9.28 2.90
CA GLN A 460 -22.42 10.35 2.02
C GLN A 460 -21.54 11.56 2.31
N PRO A 461 -20.57 11.88 1.46
CA PRO A 461 -19.69 13.02 1.68
C PRO A 461 -20.50 14.33 1.68
N GLU A 462 -20.19 15.20 2.62
CA GLU A 462 -20.74 16.57 2.72
C GLU A 462 -19.72 17.61 2.24
N LYS A 463 -18.47 17.20 2.06
CA LYS A 463 -17.36 18.03 1.59
C LYS A 463 -16.41 17.20 0.74
N ILE A 464 -15.86 17.79 -0.30
CA ILE A 464 -14.84 17.17 -1.16
C ILE A 464 -13.55 17.97 -1.08
N ILE A 465 -12.43 17.26 -0.91
CA ILE A 465 -11.09 17.87 -0.89
C ILE A 465 -10.32 17.38 -2.11
N VAL A 466 -9.71 18.30 -2.83
CA VAL A 466 -8.94 18.05 -4.05
C VAL A 466 -7.54 18.66 -3.92
N ASP A 467 -6.60 18.18 -4.74
CA ASP A 467 -5.31 18.84 -4.90
C ASP A 467 -5.49 20.20 -5.60
N SER A 468 -4.68 21.18 -5.23
CA SER A 468 -4.68 22.51 -5.84
C SER A 468 -4.15 22.53 -7.29
N HIS A 469 -3.64 21.41 -7.79
CA HIS A 469 -3.13 21.30 -9.15
C HIS A 469 -4.25 21.44 -10.18
N PRO A 470 -4.20 22.45 -11.09
CA PRO A 470 -5.33 22.82 -11.94
C PRO A 470 -5.62 21.81 -13.08
N GLN A 471 -4.76 20.84 -13.32
CA GLN A 471 -4.88 19.90 -14.44
C GLN A 471 -5.02 18.44 -13.98
N PHE A 472 -5.07 18.17 -12.67
CA PHE A 472 -5.24 16.80 -12.20
C PHE A 472 -6.65 16.28 -12.49
N PHE A 473 -6.72 15.06 -13.01
CA PHE A 473 -7.98 14.37 -13.25
C PHE A 473 -8.74 14.16 -11.92
N SER A 474 -8.05 13.79 -10.85
CA SER A 474 -8.62 13.62 -9.51
C SER A 474 -9.33 14.91 -9.04
N SER A 475 -8.71 16.08 -9.27
CA SER A 475 -9.31 17.38 -8.93
C SER A 475 -10.54 17.67 -9.78
N HIS A 476 -10.47 17.48 -11.09
CA HIS A 476 -11.61 17.66 -11.99
C HIS A 476 -12.77 16.69 -11.70
N LEU A 477 -12.45 15.43 -11.32
CA LEU A 477 -13.45 14.46 -10.90
C LEU A 477 -14.17 14.95 -9.63
N GLY A 478 -13.40 15.40 -8.62
CA GLY A 478 -13.95 15.98 -7.39
C GLY A 478 -14.87 17.18 -7.65
N GLU A 479 -14.46 18.09 -8.52
CA GLU A 479 -15.29 19.24 -8.95
C GLU A 479 -16.58 18.78 -9.65
N ARG A 480 -16.50 17.77 -10.53
CA ARG A 480 -17.67 17.21 -11.21
C ARG A 480 -18.66 16.57 -10.23
N ILE A 481 -18.16 15.77 -9.26
CA ILE A 481 -18.99 15.17 -8.22
C ILE A 481 -19.61 16.27 -7.36
N GLY A 482 -18.83 17.25 -6.89
CA GLY A 482 -19.32 18.37 -6.08
C GLY A 482 -20.43 19.16 -6.76
N LYS A 483 -20.26 19.44 -8.04
CA LYS A 483 -21.28 20.16 -8.84
C LYS A 483 -22.56 19.33 -9.01
N SER A 484 -22.45 18.02 -9.28
CA SER A 484 -23.63 17.16 -9.48
C SER A 484 -24.40 16.92 -8.19
N SER A 485 -23.72 16.82 -7.05
CA SER A 485 -24.29 16.53 -5.73
C SER A 485 -24.51 17.78 -4.87
N GLN A 486 -24.17 18.96 -5.38
CA GLN A 486 -24.24 20.25 -4.66
C GLN A 486 -23.39 20.27 -3.36
N ILE A 487 -22.23 19.61 -3.40
CA ILE A 487 -21.28 19.52 -2.29
C ILE A 487 -20.13 20.51 -2.52
N SER A 488 -19.67 21.16 -1.44
CA SER A 488 -18.55 22.09 -1.50
C SER A 488 -17.23 21.36 -1.81
N VAL A 489 -16.43 21.95 -2.70
CA VAL A 489 -15.09 21.44 -3.07
C VAL A 489 -14.05 22.44 -2.57
N THR A 490 -13.04 21.95 -1.87
CA THR A 490 -11.94 22.76 -1.31
C THR A 490 -10.61 22.26 -1.85
N PRO A 491 -9.83 23.10 -2.55
CA PRO A 491 -8.47 22.76 -2.95
C PRO A 491 -7.51 22.86 -1.76
N VAL A 492 -6.54 21.94 -1.71
CA VAL A 492 -5.48 21.88 -0.68
C VAL A 492 -4.11 21.84 -1.35
N GLN A 493 -3.14 22.54 -0.78
CA GLN A 493 -1.79 22.56 -1.29
C GLN A 493 -1.12 21.19 -1.09
N HIS A 494 -0.47 20.68 -2.12
CA HIS A 494 0.09 19.34 -2.22
C HIS A 494 1.04 18.98 -1.06
N HIS A 495 2.07 19.78 -0.81
CA HIS A 495 3.09 19.53 0.23
C HIS A 495 2.54 19.72 1.65
N HIS A 496 1.56 20.61 1.83
CA HIS A 496 0.81 20.69 3.09
C HIS A 496 0.06 19.38 3.35
N ALA A 497 -0.58 18.79 2.32
CA ALA A 497 -1.27 17.52 2.47
C ALA A 497 -0.29 16.36 2.80
N HIS A 498 0.93 16.35 2.25
CA HIS A 498 1.98 15.40 2.66
C HIS A 498 2.27 15.47 4.15
N ILE A 499 2.51 16.67 4.67
CA ILE A 499 2.81 16.87 6.11
C ILE A 499 1.59 16.56 6.97
N ALA A 500 0.40 17.00 6.54
CA ALA A 500 -0.86 16.72 7.24
C ALA A 500 -1.18 15.22 7.33
N SER A 501 -0.72 14.40 6.38
CA SER A 501 -0.88 12.95 6.47
C SER A 501 -0.10 12.35 7.66
N VAL A 502 1.10 12.86 7.95
CA VAL A 502 1.89 12.48 9.13
C VAL A 502 1.21 13.01 10.41
N MET A 503 0.74 14.27 10.37
CA MET A 503 0.03 14.86 11.51
C MET A 503 -1.22 14.03 11.88
N ALA A 504 -1.98 13.57 10.88
CA ALA A 504 -3.14 12.73 11.06
C ALA A 504 -2.83 11.38 11.73
N GLU A 505 -1.77 10.69 11.25
CA GLU A 505 -1.37 9.38 11.79
C GLU A 505 -0.90 9.44 13.25
N HIS A 506 -0.24 10.55 13.62
CA HIS A 506 0.39 10.72 14.92
C HIS A 506 -0.40 11.66 15.85
N ASN A 507 -1.59 12.09 15.44
CA ASN A 507 -2.49 12.98 16.19
C ASN A 507 -1.77 14.27 16.66
N LEU A 508 -1.02 14.93 15.74
CA LEU A 508 -0.26 16.15 16.04
C LEU A 508 -1.13 17.39 15.81
N GLU A 509 -1.51 18.08 16.89
CA GLU A 509 -2.36 19.28 16.83
C GLU A 509 -1.59 20.60 16.78
N GLY A 510 -0.38 20.61 17.35
CA GLY A 510 0.44 21.81 17.51
C GLY A 510 1.10 22.28 16.22
N PRO A 511 1.87 23.38 16.24
CA PRO A 511 2.68 23.74 15.10
C PRO A 511 3.77 22.67 14.88
N VAL A 512 3.82 22.13 13.66
CA VAL A 512 4.77 21.10 13.25
C VAL A 512 5.66 21.67 12.15
N LEU A 513 6.97 21.47 12.24
CA LEU A 513 7.86 21.73 11.12
C LEU A 513 7.75 20.58 10.10
N GLY A 514 7.09 20.84 9.00
CA GLY A 514 7.02 19.92 7.88
C GLY A 514 8.24 20.02 6.97
N ILE A 515 8.89 18.91 6.70
CA ILE A 515 9.95 18.77 5.70
C ILE A 515 9.38 17.93 4.57
N ALA A 516 8.94 18.58 3.50
CA ALA A 516 8.29 17.93 2.38
C ALA A 516 9.26 17.83 1.21
N MET A 517 9.83 16.62 0.97
CA MET A 517 10.81 16.37 -0.10
C MET A 517 10.20 15.47 -1.15
N ASP A 518 9.95 16.01 -2.33
CA ASP A 518 9.21 15.35 -3.38
C ASP A 518 9.80 15.57 -4.77
N GLY A 519 9.21 14.88 -5.75
CA GLY A 519 9.53 15.03 -7.16
C GLY A 519 8.96 16.31 -7.77
N THR A 520 7.66 16.50 -7.66
CA THR A 520 6.96 17.68 -8.19
C THR A 520 5.61 17.86 -7.51
N GLY A 521 5.28 19.10 -7.15
CA GLY A 521 3.96 19.51 -6.70
C GLY A 521 3.66 20.94 -7.15
N TYR A 522 2.40 21.31 -7.19
CA TYR A 522 1.97 22.63 -7.64
C TYR A 522 2.18 23.70 -6.55
N GLY A 523 3.02 24.70 -6.83
CA GLY A 523 3.22 25.84 -5.96
C GLY A 523 2.20 26.95 -6.23
N PRO A 524 1.66 27.60 -5.19
CA PRO A 524 0.72 28.72 -5.35
C PRO A 524 1.33 29.95 -6.02
N ASP A 525 2.65 30.01 -6.09
CA ASP A 525 3.45 31.05 -6.77
C ASP A 525 3.67 30.74 -8.27
N GLY A 526 3.15 29.62 -8.77
CA GLY A 526 3.29 29.17 -10.17
C GLY A 526 4.61 28.46 -10.45
N SER A 527 5.46 28.23 -9.44
CA SER A 527 6.65 27.39 -9.54
C SER A 527 6.32 25.92 -9.23
N VAL A 528 7.24 25.01 -9.57
CA VAL A 528 7.13 23.59 -9.18
C VAL A 528 7.83 23.42 -7.84
N TRP A 529 7.06 23.09 -6.81
CA TRP A 529 7.56 22.78 -5.49
C TRP A 529 8.01 21.31 -5.38
N GLY A 530 8.87 21.01 -4.39
CA GLY A 530 9.32 19.65 -4.11
C GLY A 530 10.51 19.57 -3.14
N GLY A 531 10.83 20.66 -2.46
CA GLY A 531 11.88 20.70 -1.44
C GLY A 531 11.58 21.79 -0.41
N GLU A 532 10.54 21.58 0.43
CA GLU A 532 9.88 22.61 1.20
C GLU A 532 10.00 22.38 2.71
N PHE A 533 10.22 23.47 3.43
CA PHE A 533 10.10 23.52 4.89
C PHE A 533 8.88 24.36 5.23
N LEU A 534 7.87 23.72 5.81
CA LEU A 534 6.56 24.29 6.08
C LEU A 534 6.29 24.31 7.60
N LEU A 535 5.83 25.43 8.13
CA LEU A 535 5.23 25.46 9.46
C LEU A 535 3.74 25.16 9.30
N CYS A 536 3.30 23.98 9.75
CA CYS A 536 1.93 23.51 9.61
C CYS A 536 1.20 23.58 10.95
N LYS A 537 -0.03 24.12 10.94
CA LYS A 537 -0.91 24.15 12.12
C LYS A 537 -2.36 24.05 11.67
N GLY A 538 -3.00 22.92 11.95
CA GLY A 538 -4.36 22.65 11.48
C GLY A 538 -4.44 22.74 9.96
N ASN A 539 -5.38 23.57 9.45
CA ASN A 539 -5.58 23.79 8.01
C ASN A 539 -4.69 24.89 7.41
N GLU A 540 -3.78 25.48 8.20
CA GLU A 540 -2.89 26.55 7.76
C GLU A 540 -1.46 26.05 7.62
N TYR A 541 -0.73 26.62 6.68
CA TYR A 541 0.71 26.43 6.55
C TYR A 541 1.43 27.72 6.16
N GLN A 542 2.71 27.78 6.52
CA GLN A 542 3.62 28.87 6.13
C GLN A 542 4.89 28.26 5.54
N ARG A 543 5.28 28.67 4.33
CA ARG A 543 6.58 28.31 3.73
C ARG A 543 7.69 29.09 4.44
N LEU A 544 8.55 28.39 5.17
CA LEU A 544 9.66 28.97 5.93
C LEU A 544 10.95 29.01 5.12
N ALA A 545 11.26 27.89 4.48
CA ALA A 545 12.46 27.73 3.66
C ALA A 545 12.20 26.73 2.52
N HIS A 546 13.08 26.68 1.54
CA HIS A 546 13.01 25.76 0.41
C HIS A 546 14.40 25.50 -0.18
N ILE A 547 14.52 24.43 -0.96
CA ILE A 547 15.69 24.16 -1.79
C ILE A 547 15.82 25.24 -2.87
N HIS A 548 17.05 25.64 -3.19
CA HIS A 548 17.35 26.63 -4.23
C HIS A 548 16.65 26.28 -5.54
N GLU A 549 16.02 27.27 -6.16
CA GLU A 549 15.33 27.12 -7.43
C GLU A 549 16.29 26.76 -8.56
N ALA A 550 15.97 25.72 -9.31
CA ALA A 550 16.65 25.37 -10.53
C ALA A 550 15.64 25.33 -11.69
N PRO A 551 16.04 25.72 -12.91
CA PRO A 551 15.13 25.63 -14.05
C PRO A 551 14.77 24.16 -14.34
N LEU A 552 13.53 23.94 -14.82
CA LEU A 552 13.02 22.64 -15.26
C LEU A 552 13.06 22.59 -16.79
N PRO A 553 14.18 22.15 -17.44
CA PRO A 553 14.40 22.32 -18.86
C PRO A 553 13.49 21.41 -19.69
N GLY A 554 12.46 21.99 -20.31
CA GLY A 554 11.44 21.27 -21.09
C GLY A 554 10.23 20.85 -20.28
N GLY A 555 10.02 21.39 -19.07
CA GLY A 555 8.85 21.15 -18.21
C GLY A 555 8.75 19.67 -17.82
N GLU A 556 7.60 19.04 -17.99
CA GLU A 556 7.35 17.63 -17.65
C GLU A 556 8.37 16.63 -18.20
N LYS A 557 8.98 16.93 -19.37
CA LYS A 557 10.04 16.05 -19.89
C LYS A 557 11.27 15.96 -19.00
N ALA A 558 11.56 16.97 -18.18
CA ALA A 558 12.68 16.91 -17.26
C ALA A 558 12.45 15.87 -16.15
N VAL A 559 11.21 15.48 -15.88
CA VAL A 559 10.86 14.40 -14.94
C VAL A 559 11.24 13.03 -15.51
N SER A 560 10.98 12.80 -16.79
CA SER A 560 11.30 11.53 -17.47
C SER A 560 12.70 11.47 -18.06
N GLU A 561 13.36 12.63 -18.22
CA GLU A 561 14.66 12.79 -18.89
C GLU A 561 15.67 13.52 -17.97
N PRO A 562 16.20 12.89 -16.89
CA PRO A 562 17.16 13.46 -15.92
C PRO A 562 18.39 14.14 -16.52
N TRP A 563 18.82 13.70 -17.70
CA TRP A 563 19.93 14.34 -18.41
C TRP A 563 19.73 15.85 -18.63
N ARG A 564 18.48 16.31 -18.67
CA ARG A 564 18.16 17.73 -18.91
C ARG A 564 18.62 18.59 -17.73
N GLN A 565 18.33 18.12 -16.51
CA GLN A 565 18.75 18.80 -15.29
C GLN A 565 20.29 18.70 -15.11
N ALA A 566 20.87 17.54 -15.40
CA ALA A 566 22.32 17.32 -15.35
C ALA A 566 23.06 18.25 -16.33
N LEU A 567 22.55 18.41 -17.56
CA LEU A 567 23.12 19.32 -18.56
C LEU A 567 23.10 20.77 -18.07
N TRP A 568 22.04 21.20 -17.39
CA TRP A 568 21.96 22.52 -16.79
C TRP A 568 23.07 22.72 -15.75
N TYR A 569 23.31 21.76 -14.83
CA TYR A 569 24.39 21.86 -13.85
C TYR A 569 25.77 21.92 -14.53
N ILE A 570 26.02 21.12 -15.56
CA ILE A 570 27.29 21.15 -16.32
C ILE A 570 27.50 22.54 -16.92
N ARG A 571 26.49 23.11 -17.58
CA ARG A 571 26.58 24.43 -18.18
C ARG A 571 26.71 25.56 -17.16
N ASN A 572 25.99 25.47 -16.06
CA ASN A 572 26.04 26.47 -15.01
C ASN A 572 27.41 26.52 -14.33
N TYR A 573 28.09 25.37 -14.20
CA TYR A 573 29.38 25.29 -13.53
C TYR A 573 30.57 25.54 -14.45
N TYR A 574 30.64 24.83 -15.58
CA TYR A 574 31.79 24.89 -16.47
C TYR A 574 31.64 25.91 -17.63
N GLY A 575 30.44 26.43 -17.86
CA GLY A 575 30.18 27.30 -18.99
C GLY A 575 30.53 26.62 -20.33
N ASN A 576 31.56 27.15 -21.03
CA ASN A 576 32.09 26.58 -22.26
C ASN A 576 33.31 25.67 -22.03
N ASP A 577 33.95 25.71 -20.89
CA ASP A 577 35.18 24.97 -20.54
C ASP A 577 34.88 23.59 -19.96
N ILE A 578 34.02 22.82 -20.67
CA ILE A 578 33.54 21.52 -20.21
C ILE A 578 34.67 20.49 -20.24
N PRO A 579 34.94 19.77 -19.12
CA PRO A 579 35.92 18.72 -19.04
C PRO A 579 35.64 17.54 -20.02
N PRO A 580 36.73 16.85 -20.50
CA PRO A 580 36.56 15.75 -21.48
C PRO A 580 35.56 14.67 -21.09
N VAL A 581 35.50 14.32 -19.80
CA VAL A 581 34.54 13.29 -19.27
C VAL A 581 33.08 13.70 -19.49
N TYR A 582 32.77 14.99 -19.35
CA TYR A 582 31.41 15.50 -19.57
C TYR A 582 31.16 15.81 -21.05
N GLN A 583 32.17 16.12 -21.84
CA GLN A 583 32.04 16.16 -23.31
C GLN A 583 31.66 14.77 -23.81
N GLU A 584 32.31 13.70 -23.33
CA GLU A 584 31.96 12.33 -23.68
C GLU A 584 30.54 11.95 -23.22
N TRP A 585 30.14 12.39 -22.01
CA TRP A 585 28.78 12.21 -21.50
C TRP A 585 27.76 12.91 -22.40
N MET A 586 28.02 14.16 -22.86
CA MET A 586 27.15 14.92 -23.74
C MET A 586 27.01 14.24 -25.12
N ASN A 587 28.04 13.57 -25.65
CA ASN A 587 27.98 12.84 -26.91
C ASN A 587 27.02 11.65 -26.89
N ARG A 588 26.58 11.19 -25.68
CA ARG A 588 25.60 10.10 -25.50
C ARG A 588 24.18 10.63 -25.36
N LEU A 589 23.96 11.93 -25.32
CA LEU A 589 22.64 12.54 -25.17
C LEU A 589 21.71 12.23 -26.34
N PRO A 590 20.40 12.18 -26.12
CA PRO A 590 19.43 11.97 -27.21
C PRO A 590 19.54 13.04 -28.31
N LYS A 591 19.24 12.66 -29.54
CA LYS A 591 19.29 13.59 -30.71
C LYS A 591 18.45 14.85 -30.42
N GLY A 592 19.01 16.01 -30.77
CA GLY A 592 18.35 17.30 -30.57
C GLY A 592 18.61 17.95 -29.22
N TRP A 593 19.48 17.38 -28.39
CA TRP A 593 19.90 17.98 -27.12
C TRP A 593 20.52 19.36 -27.32
N GLU A 594 21.15 19.62 -28.44
CA GLU A 594 21.80 20.88 -28.79
C GLU A 594 20.80 22.06 -28.81
N ILE A 595 19.50 21.78 -29.08
CA ILE A 595 18.46 22.81 -29.05
C ILE A 595 18.25 23.25 -27.61
N LEU A 596 18.18 22.29 -26.68
CA LEU A 596 18.05 22.58 -25.23
C LEU A 596 19.30 23.30 -24.73
N ASP A 597 20.48 22.86 -25.13
CA ASP A 597 21.75 23.48 -24.76
C ASP A 597 21.80 24.96 -25.17
N LYS A 598 21.35 25.28 -26.37
CA LYS A 598 21.21 26.68 -26.80
C LYS A 598 20.16 27.45 -25.96
N ALA A 599 19.07 26.81 -25.64
CA ALA A 599 18.03 27.42 -24.81
C ALA A 599 18.55 27.72 -23.36
N LEU A 600 19.33 26.81 -22.77
CA LEU A 600 19.97 27.00 -21.47
C LEU A 600 20.99 28.16 -21.48
N GLN A 601 21.63 28.44 -22.60
CA GLN A 601 22.57 29.56 -22.76
C GLN A 601 21.88 30.88 -23.16
N SER A 602 20.58 30.88 -23.35
CA SER A 602 19.78 32.05 -23.67
C SER A 602 19.07 32.63 -22.45
N THR A 603 18.46 33.80 -22.62
CA THR A 603 17.60 34.43 -21.59
C THR A 603 16.15 33.90 -21.64
N MET A 604 15.90 32.76 -22.27
CA MET A 604 14.55 32.18 -22.37
C MET A 604 14.02 31.84 -20.99
N PRO A 605 12.83 32.31 -20.59
CA PRO A 605 12.25 31.96 -19.31
C PRO A 605 11.92 30.48 -19.24
N MET A 606 12.29 29.83 -18.15
CA MET A 606 12.00 28.42 -17.86
C MET A 606 11.22 28.32 -16.55
N ILE A 607 10.37 27.31 -16.45
CA ILE A 607 9.70 26.99 -15.20
C ILE A 607 10.77 26.70 -14.14
N GLN A 608 10.65 27.32 -12.97
CA GLN A 608 11.55 27.09 -11.84
C GLN A 608 11.01 25.98 -10.96
N ALA A 609 11.89 25.18 -10.36
CA ALA A 609 11.54 24.10 -9.47
C ALA A 609 12.47 24.05 -8.25
N THR A 610 11.89 23.84 -7.08
CA THR A 610 12.60 23.54 -5.83
C THR A 610 12.72 22.04 -5.55
N SER A 611 12.59 21.24 -6.59
CA SER A 611 12.44 19.78 -6.54
C SER A 611 13.66 19.04 -6.02
N CYS A 612 13.52 18.40 -4.85
CA CYS A 612 14.52 17.49 -4.31
C CYS A 612 14.67 16.23 -5.20
N GLY A 613 13.60 15.69 -5.74
CA GLY A 613 13.65 14.54 -6.65
C GLY A 613 14.49 14.83 -7.91
N ARG A 614 14.37 15.99 -8.51
CA ARG A 614 15.18 16.37 -9.68
C ARG A 614 16.66 16.58 -9.32
N LEU A 615 16.95 16.97 -8.07
CA LEU A 615 18.33 17.05 -7.59
C LEU A 615 18.96 15.63 -7.54
N PHE A 616 18.25 14.64 -7.03
CA PHE A 616 18.68 13.23 -7.03
C PHE A 616 18.86 12.68 -8.45
N ASP A 617 17.94 12.98 -9.35
CA ASP A 617 18.02 12.59 -10.76
C ASP A 617 19.23 13.17 -11.45
N ALA A 618 19.52 14.45 -11.22
CA ALA A 618 20.70 15.12 -11.76
C ALA A 618 21.99 14.49 -11.26
N ALA A 619 22.12 14.29 -9.94
CA ALA A 619 23.28 13.67 -9.32
C ALA A 619 23.53 12.25 -9.88
N GLY A 620 22.48 11.43 -9.99
CA GLY A 620 22.60 10.10 -10.57
C GLY A 620 22.97 10.10 -12.04
N SER A 621 22.42 11.01 -12.84
CA SER A 621 22.76 11.16 -14.25
C SER A 621 24.21 11.63 -14.47
N LEU A 622 24.70 12.58 -13.64
CA LEU A 622 26.09 13.04 -13.63
C LEU A 622 27.08 11.94 -13.27
N LEU A 623 26.67 11.03 -12.39
CA LEU A 623 27.44 9.82 -12.05
C LEU A 623 27.31 8.70 -13.11
N GLY A 624 26.56 8.91 -14.20
CA GLY A 624 26.44 7.99 -15.31
C GLY A 624 25.52 6.78 -15.06
N LEU A 625 24.53 6.91 -14.15
CA LEU A 625 23.56 5.86 -13.82
C LEU A 625 22.40 5.78 -14.81
N GLY A 626 22.22 6.78 -15.65
CA GLY A 626 21.19 6.81 -16.68
C GLY A 626 20.90 8.23 -17.17
N MET A 627 20.12 8.30 -18.24
CA MET A 627 19.72 9.57 -18.86
C MET A 627 18.20 9.72 -18.94
N ILE A 628 17.48 8.60 -19.03
CA ILE A 628 16.04 8.54 -19.24
C ILE A 628 15.45 7.52 -18.29
N HIS A 629 14.35 7.88 -17.64
CA HIS A 629 13.58 6.97 -16.82
C HIS A 629 12.73 6.04 -17.67
N THR A 630 12.73 4.75 -17.34
CA THR A 630 11.80 3.76 -17.87
C THR A 630 10.72 3.40 -16.85
N TYR A 631 10.89 3.85 -15.61
CA TYR A 631 9.92 3.82 -14.52
C TYR A 631 10.27 4.92 -13.52
N ASP A 632 9.28 5.31 -12.70
CA ASP A 632 9.41 6.40 -11.74
C ASP A 632 10.60 6.23 -10.77
N ALA A 633 11.36 7.31 -10.56
CA ALA A 633 12.53 7.41 -9.68
C ALA A 633 13.69 6.41 -9.99
N GLN A 634 13.75 5.83 -11.20
CA GLN A 634 14.75 4.81 -11.56
C GLN A 634 16.20 5.23 -11.23
N ILE A 635 16.59 6.43 -11.59
CA ILE A 635 17.97 6.90 -11.43
C ILE A 635 18.25 7.22 -9.94
N ALA A 636 17.27 7.75 -9.22
CA ALA A 636 17.39 7.98 -7.77
C ALA A 636 17.55 6.65 -7.00
N ILE A 637 16.81 5.60 -7.37
CA ILE A 637 16.94 4.24 -6.81
C ILE A 637 18.32 3.64 -7.15
N ALA A 638 18.81 3.82 -8.37
CA ALA A 638 20.15 3.38 -8.76
C ALA A 638 21.25 4.14 -7.98
N LEU A 639 21.04 5.43 -7.71
CA LEU A 639 21.95 6.26 -6.92
C LEU A 639 22.02 5.77 -5.47
N GLU A 640 20.87 5.42 -4.87
CA GLU A 640 20.81 4.80 -3.55
C GLU A 640 21.54 3.46 -3.52
N SER A 641 21.25 2.58 -4.51
CA SER A 641 21.88 1.27 -4.63
C SER A 641 23.40 1.35 -4.80
N LEU A 642 23.89 2.38 -5.51
CA LEU A 642 25.32 2.61 -5.73
C LEU A 642 26.08 2.92 -4.44
N CYS A 643 25.42 3.50 -3.43
CA CYS A 643 26.07 3.84 -2.17
C CYS A 643 26.65 2.62 -1.45
N GLY A 644 25.99 1.45 -1.51
CA GLY A 644 26.40 0.27 -0.75
C GLY A 644 26.71 0.63 0.71
N ASP A 645 27.81 0.08 1.23
CA ASP A 645 28.30 0.34 2.61
C ASP A 645 29.17 1.60 2.75
N GLU A 646 29.36 2.35 1.67
CA GLU A 646 30.18 3.57 1.72
C GLU A 646 29.58 4.61 2.69
N LYS A 647 30.49 5.21 3.49
CA LYS A 647 30.08 6.20 4.52
C LYS A 647 29.95 7.63 3.96
N GLY A 648 30.62 7.91 2.85
CA GLY A 648 30.71 9.23 2.27
C GLY A 648 31.33 10.30 3.20
N ILE A 649 31.61 11.45 2.65
CA ILE A 649 32.04 12.66 3.38
C ILE A 649 30.96 13.73 3.28
N LEU A 650 31.02 14.75 4.11
CA LEU A 650 30.21 15.95 3.96
C LEU A 650 30.80 16.81 2.84
N LEU A 651 30.00 17.14 1.85
CA LEU A 651 30.33 18.06 0.77
C LEU A 651 29.83 19.48 1.11
N ASP A 652 30.25 20.45 0.33
CA ASP A 652 29.83 21.84 0.55
C ASP A 652 28.36 22.06 0.13
N TYR A 653 27.65 22.89 0.90
CA TYR A 653 26.31 23.41 0.59
C TYR A 653 26.16 24.77 1.24
N ASN A 654 25.16 25.57 0.84
CA ASN A 654 24.87 26.86 1.43
C ASN A 654 23.49 26.91 2.04
N TYR A 655 23.31 27.62 3.14
CA TYR A 655 22.02 27.95 3.73
C TYR A 655 22.06 29.39 4.24
N ASP A 656 21.14 30.24 3.80
CA ASP A 656 21.09 31.68 4.13
C ASP A 656 19.99 31.99 5.16
N GLY A 657 19.36 30.98 5.76
CA GLY A 657 18.24 31.12 6.68
C GLY A 657 16.88 30.98 6.00
N ARG A 658 16.81 30.83 4.67
CA ARG A 658 15.60 30.61 3.89
C ARG A 658 15.81 29.70 2.68
N ILE A 659 16.94 29.80 2.02
CA ILE A 659 17.24 29.01 0.79
C ILE A 659 18.36 28.03 1.14
N LEU A 660 18.09 26.74 0.91
CA LEU A 660 19.05 25.65 1.03
C LEU A 660 19.58 25.30 -0.37
N ASP A 661 20.84 25.65 -0.64
CA ASP A 661 21.44 25.51 -1.97
C ASP A 661 22.45 24.36 -2.03
N PHE A 662 22.13 23.34 -2.81
CA PHE A 662 22.97 22.19 -3.10
C PHE A 662 23.82 22.34 -4.37
N THR A 663 23.87 23.53 -5.00
CA THR A 663 24.74 23.77 -6.17
C THR A 663 26.20 23.44 -5.87
N PRO A 664 26.79 23.84 -4.72
CA PRO A 664 28.16 23.45 -4.38
C PRO A 664 28.34 21.93 -4.20
N THR A 665 27.31 21.24 -3.69
CA THR A 665 27.32 19.77 -3.55
C THR A 665 27.41 19.10 -4.92
N VAL A 666 26.60 19.54 -5.88
CA VAL A 666 26.61 18.98 -7.25
C VAL A 666 27.93 19.31 -7.94
N GLN A 667 28.50 20.50 -7.73
CA GLN A 667 29.83 20.88 -8.24
C GLN A 667 30.91 19.96 -7.69
N SER A 668 30.90 19.68 -6.38
CA SER A 668 31.83 18.75 -5.72
C SER A 668 31.74 17.33 -6.31
N ILE A 669 30.53 16.86 -6.61
CA ILE A 669 30.34 15.57 -7.31
C ILE A 669 30.96 15.61 -8.71
N MET A 670 30.70 16.67 -9.48
CA MET A 670 31.25 16.81 -10.83
C MET A 670 32.78 16.83 -10.82
N ASP A 671 33.38 17.56 -9.89
CA ASP A 671 34.84 17.61 -9.73
C ASP A 671 35.42 16.27 -9.30
N GLY A 672 34.72 15.51 -8.41
CA GLY A 672 35.10 14.16 -8.03
C GLY A 672 35.10 13.20 -9.23
N VAL A 673 34.11 13.30 -10.10
CA VAL A 673 34.06 12.51 -11.36
C VAL A 673 35.23 12.87 -12.27
N VAL A 674 35.57 14.16 -12.42
CA VAL A 674 36.73 14.63 -13.22
C VAL A 674 38.04 14.10 -12.66
N LYS A 675 38.17 14.04 -11.33
CA LYS A 675 39.35 13.48 -10.63
C LYS A 675 39.40 11.95 -10.65
N GLY A 676 38.34 11.27 -11.08
CA GLY A 676 38.24 9.80 -11.12
C GLY A 676 37.97 9.16 -9.76
N GLU A 677 37.33 9.87 -8.84
CA GLU A 677 36.92 9.35 -7.53
C GLU A 677 35.87 8.24 -7.67
N SER A 678 35.77 7.38 -6.64
CA SER A 678 34.79 6.30 -6.62
C SER A 678 33.34 6.85 -6.73
N ARG A 679 32.57 6.37 -7.71
CA ARG A 679 31.17 6.77 -7.87
C ARG A 679 30.32 6.42 -6.66
N ALA A 680 30.60 5.27 -6.02
CA ALA A 680 29.91 4.84 -4.79
C ALA A 680 30.22 5.80 -3.65
N HIS A 681 31.47 6.25 -3.49
CA HIS A 681 31.86 7.24 -2.50
C HIS A 681 31.17 8.59 -2.74
N LEU A 682 31.10 9.05 -4.00
CA LEU A 682 30.42 10.30 -4.37
C LEU A 682 28.91 10.21 -4.11
N ALA A 683 28.27 9.07 -4.44
CA ALA A 683 26.85 8.85 -4.16
C ALA A 683 26.56 8.85 -2.66
N ALA A 684 27.39 8.18 -1.85
CA ALA A 684 27.25 8.18 -0.40
C ALA A 684 27.50 9.57 0.22
N SER A 685 28.45 10.35 -0.33
CA SER A 685 28.73 11.72 0.08
C SER A 685 27.55 12.65 -0.23
N PHE A 686 26.92 12.49 -1.38
CA PHE A 686 25.70 13.22 -1.74
C PHE A 686 24.56 12.96 -0.75
N HIS A 687 24.22 11.68 -0.49
CA HIS A 687 23.16 11.31 0.48
C HIS A 687 23.45 11.87 1.87
N LYS A 688 24.71 11.75 2.33
CA LYS A 688 25.12 12.27 3.62
C LYS A 688 24.97 13.78 3.72
N THR A 689 25.37 14.49 2.67
CA THR A 689 25.29 15.96 2.62
C THR A 689 23.84 16.41 2.64
N VAL A 690 22.97 15.80 1.81
CA VAL A 690 21.54 16.12 1.81
C VAL A 690 20.93 15.85 3.18
N ALA A 691 21.20 14.70 3.81
CA ALA A 691 20.67 14.37 5.13
C ALA A 691 21.09 15.38 6.21
N ILE A 692 22.37 15.72 6.28
CA ILE A 692 22.90 16.66 7.27
C ILE A 692 22.31 18.07 7.02
N ALA A 693 22.31 18.53 5.78
CA ALA A 693 21.78 19.84 5.43
C ALA A 693 20.30 20.00 5.77
N LEU A 694 19.48 18.95 5.54
CA LEU A 694 18.07 18.94 5.95
C LEU A 694 17.93 19.00 7.48
N CYS A 695 18.75 18.25 8.24
CA CYS A 695 18.71 18.26 9.70
C CYS A 695 19.16 19.62 10.28
N GLU A 696 20.22 20.23 9.76
CA GLU A 696 20.72 21.54 10.24
C GLU A 696 19.74 22.68 9.91
N THR A 697 19.17 22.66 8.71
CA THR A 697 18.09 23.60 8.34
C THR A 697 16.89 23.45 9.25
N ALA A 698 16.48 22.20 9.54
CA ALA A 698 15.37 21.93 10.45
C ALA A 698 15.67 22.41 11.86
N ALA A 699 16.88 22.19 12.36
CA ALA A 699 17.31 22.65 13.71
C ALA A 699 17.20 24.17 13.84
N ASP A 700 17.73 24.92 12.87
CA ASP A 700 17.62 26.40 12.84
C ASP A 700 16.16 26.87 12.84
N LEU A 701 15.31 26.24 12.00
CA LEU A 701 13.91 26.61 11.89
C LEU A 701 13.12 26.25 13.15
N MET A 702 13.36 25.07 13.75
CA MET A 702 12.69 24.64 14.99
C MET A 702 13.04 25.57 16.16
N GLU A 703 14.29 25.96 16.27
CA GLU A 703 14.72 26.95 17.28
C GLU A 703 14.09 28.33 17.04
N ARG A 704 14.16 28.84 15.80
CA ARG A 704 13.67 30.18 15.41
C ARG A 704 12.15 30.31 15.61
N TYR A 705 11.39 29.26 15.35
CA TYR A 705 9.93 29.28 15.45
C TYR A 705 9.39 28.60 16.73
N ASN A 706 10.28 28.15 17.61
CA ASN A 706 9.96 27.49 18.88
C ASN A 706 9.03 26.30 18.70
N VAL A 707 9.41 25.39 17.83
CA VAL A 707 8.65 24.14 17.47
C VAL A 707 9.43 22.93 17.96
N SER A 708 8.74 21.98 18.60
CA SER A 708 9.34 20.74 19.15
C SER A 708 9.14 19.51 18.26
N ASP A 709 8.20 19.57 17.33
CA ASP A 709 7.81 18.43 16.50
C ASP A 709 8.11 18.72 15.03
N ALA A 710 8.75 17.74 14.36
CA ALA A 710 9.00 17.79 12.94
C ALA A 710 8.38 16.56 12.25
N ALA A 711 7.87 16.74 11.03
CA ALA A 711 7.31 15.70 10.19
C ALA A 711 8.01 15.67 8.83
N ILE A 712 8.45 14.49 8.40
CA ILE A 712 9.02 14.26 7.07
C ILE A 712 8.06 13.46 6.21
N SER A 713 7.78 13.93 4.98
CA SER A 713 6.93 13.25 3.98
C SER A 713 7.30 13.69 2.56
N GLY A 714 6.75 13.00 1.56
CA GLY A 714 7.07 13.18 0.14
C GLY A 714 7.82 11.98 -0.42
N GLY A 715 7.78 11.81 -1.75
CA GLY A 715 8.31 10.64 -2.45
C GLY A 715 9.81 10.39 -2.25
N VAL A 716 10.60 11.44 -1.98
CA VAL A 716 12.05 11.33 -1.74
C VAL A 716 12.36 10.54 -0.46
N PHE A 717 11.48 10.56 0.53
CA PHE A 717 11.67 9.78 1.77
C PHE A 717 11.34 8.29 1.65
N GLN A 718 11.07 7.80 0.45
CA GLN A 718 11.15 6.38 0.14
C GLN A 718 12.60 5.88 0.02
N ASN A 719 13.59 6.78 -0.10
CA ASN A 719 15.01 6.47 -0.09
C ASN A 719 15.46 6.07 1.32
N ARG A 720 15.69 4.76 1.51
CA ARG A 720 16.06 4.16 2.80
C ARG A 720 17.37 4.73 3.34
N LYS A 721 18.39 4.87 2.47
CA LYS A 721 19.71 5.41 2.85
C LYS A 721 19.62 6.84 3.37
N LEU A 722 18.86 7.69 2.70
CA LEU A 722 18.63 9.08 3.11
C LEU A 722 17.96 9.16 4.49
N VAL A 723 16.85 8.41 4.66
CA VAL A 723 16.08 8.42 5.91
C VAL A 723 16.91 7.88 7.08
N GLU A 724 17.66 6.79 6.88
CA GLU A 724 18.58 6.26 7.89
C GLU A 724 19.65 7.29 8.32
N LEU A 725 20.20 8.05 7.36
CA LEU A 725 21.15 9.12 7.65
C LEU A 725 20.51 10.28 8.40
N ILE A 726 19.29 10.66 8.06
CA ILE A 726 18.51 11.68 8.79
C ILE A 726 18.30 11.24 10.23
N TYR A 727 17.78 10.04 10.50
CA TYR A 727 17.58 9.55 11.87
C TYR A 727 18.88 9.52 12.69
N ARG A 728 20.02 9.23 12.05
CA ARG A 728 21.34 9.27 12.73
C ARG A 728 21.84 10.68 13.02
N ALA A 729 21.51 11.63 12.16
CA ALA A 729 21.92 13.04 12.31
C ALA A 729 20.94 13.87 13.13
N TRP A 730 19.71 13.39 13.32
CA TRP A 730 18.66 14.10 14.03
C TRP A 730 18.95 14.23 15.53
N HIS A 731 18.98 15.45 16.05
CA HIS A 731 19.32 15.74 17.44
C HIS A 731 18.43 16.84 18.07
N VAL A 732 17.36 17.24 17.37
CA VAL A 732 16.44 18.29 17.79
C VAL A 732 15.02 17.77 17.83
N GLY A 733 14.28 17.97 18.93
CA GLY A 733 12.88 17.62 19.05
C GLY A 733 12.48 16.20 18.60
N ASN A 734 11.22 16.01 18.35
CA ASN A 734 10.66 14.75 17.86
C ASN A 734 10.61 14.73 16.33
N LEU A 735 10.86 13.57 15.73
CA LEU A 735 10.79 13.36 14.28
C LEU A 735 9.75 12.29 13.97
N TYR A 736 8.76 12.65 13.14
CA TYR A 736 7.67 11.79 12.70
C TYR A 736 7.72 11.55 11.19
N MET A 737 7.25 10.38 10.76
CA MET A 737 7.14 9.99 9.35
C MET A 737 5.94 9.05 9.19
N ASN A 738 5.34 9.01 8.00
CA ASN A 738 4.23 8.11 7.69
C ASN A 738 4.52 6.64 8.06
N GLU A 739 3.55 5.98 8.70
CA GLU A 739 3.58 4.57 9.11
C GLU A 739 2.37 3.78 8.55
N ALA A 740 1.17 4.36 8.58
CA ALA A 740 -0.05 3.71 8.14
C ALA A 740 -0.37 3.93 6.65
N VAL A 741 0.15 5.01 6.04
CA VAL A 741 0.05 5.26 4.59
C VAL A 741 1.44 5.50 3.99
N PRO A 742 1.61 5.41 2.65
CA PRO A 742 2.87 5.76 2.00
C PRO A 742 3.26 7.24 2.23
N SER A 743 4.55 7.52 2.32
CA SER A 743 5.07 8.91 2.31
C SER A 743 4.96 9.57 0.93
N ASN A 744 4.77 8.80 -0.14
CA ASN A 744 4.50 9.31 -1.49
C ASN A 744 3.02 9.71 -1.65
N ASP A 745 2.62 10.11 -2.85
CA ASP A 745 1.25 10.55 -3.17
C ASP A 745 0.15 9.57 -2.78
N GLY A 746 0.46 8.28 -2.60
CA GLY A 746 -0.49 7.28 -2.10
C GLY A 746 -0.99 7.55 -0.67
N GLY A 747 -0.31 8.40 0.10
CA GLY A 747 -0.76 8.84 1.43
C GLY A 747 -1.43 10.22 1.45
N LEU A 748 -1.41 10.94 0.33
CA LEU A 748 -1.85 12.34 0.26
C LEU A 748 -3.31 12.54 0.67
N ALA A 749 -4.19 11.61 0.28
CA ALA A 749 -5.62 11.71 0.57
C ALA A 749 -5.93 11.73 2.07
N LEU A 750 -5.13 11.05 2.91
CA LEU A 750 -5.26 11.13 4.37
C LEU A 750 -5.02 12.55 4.87
N GLY A 751 -3.96 13.20 4.40
CA GLY A 751 -3.65 14.60 4.76
C GLY A 751 -4.69 15.58 4.25
N GLN A 752 -5.17 15.42 3.01
CA GLN A 752 -6.26 16.22 2.45
C GLN A 752 -7.52 16.11 3.32
N LEU A 753 -7.90 14.88 3.70
CA LEU A 753 -9.05 14.63 4.56
C LEU A 753 -8.88 15.28 5.93
N TRP A 754 -7.70 15.12 6.54
CA TRP A 754 -7.39 15.71 7.84
C TRP A 754 -7.49 17.24 7.81
N ILE A 755 -6.89 17.91 6.83
CA ILE A 755 -6.99 19.36 6.62
C ILE A 755 -8.46 19.78 6.45
N GLY A 756 -9.22 19.04 5.66
CA GLY A 756 -10.64 19.30 5.40
C GLY A 756 -11.52 19.25 6.64
N ASN A 757 -11.14 18.49 7.67
CA ASN A 757 -11.84 18.35 8.96
C ASN A 757 -11.37 19.36 10.03
N GLN A 758 -10.30 20.11 9.81
CA GLN A 758 -9.88 21.17 10.74
C GLN A 758 -10.84 22.36 10.68
N LYS A 759 -11.07 22.99 11.85
CA LYS A 759 -11.97 24.14 12.00
C LYS A 759 -11.29 25.44 11.59
#